data_a14ac48c71dac604fc679c1a5ea6ed35
#
_entry.id   a14ac48c71dac604fc679c1a5ea6ed35
#
_cell.length_a   1.000
_cell.length_b   1.000
_cell.length_c   1.000
_cell.angle_alpha   90.00
_cell.angle_beta   90.00
_cell.angle_gamma   90.00
#
_symmetry.space_group_name_H-M   'P 1'
#
loop_
_entity.id
_entity.type
_entity.pdbx_description
1 polymer ?
#
loop_
_entity_poly.entity_id
_entity_poly.type
_entity_poly.pdbx_seq_one_letter_code
_entity_poly.pdbx_strand_id
1 'polypeptide(L)'
;MKKTALLLLVALVLGWAGCSSDSTVEVKNLRLEMKENPLGINVTQPRFSWQIASGKPDLKQTAYQIQVAASPEQLESGDGLLWDSGVVRSDESVLVPYAGKALESGKPYYWRVKLTTNQGDTPWSDAGSWSMALLDDSEWKATWIGEDSLSNPGEEVGVAGGNNKTRLAARYLRKEFTTDRAVERAVLYISGLGSYEAYLNGKKVSEDVFAPMPSLYYKRIYYNVYDVTALMASDKNTLGVILGNGRFFSMRNPGMKTFGLPRLLAQLRIEYADGSQATVVSDTSWKITSKGPIVANNEFDGEEYDARLEMEGWNTNGFDDGAWKTPDVMEAPAGKLTAQQNPNIRVQETLKPVAVFDRPDGKYILDMGQNMVGWLSVNLKGKKGKPVSMKFAELLQKDGSLYLANLRTAQVTDIYTPAEDGDFSWQPRFVYHGFRFVEVSGLDYKPELSAFTGHVIYDEMATTGRFETSNPLVNQIHKNSYWGIRSNYRGMPTDCPQRDERLGWLGDRATGAYGEAFIFNNAQLYNKWLQDIEDSMSPEGSISDVSPNYWTIYAEDVTWPSAFFYVADMLYRQFGDDSAIRAHYPAMKRWMAHMEEATMKDYIMTKDQYGDWCMPPESQELIHSKDPARKTDGAILSTTVYYDLLNKMIGFARICGQDADISGYESLAAKIKAAYNAKFFNKETAEYGNNTVTANILSLRLGLVPEGYEGKVFSNIVKKTEEDFNGHVSTGVLGIQHLMRGLTEYGRVDMAYKILTNETYPSWGYMIKNGATTIWELWNGDTADPAMNSANHVMLLGDLLIWYYEDLAGIKCAPDAVGFKKLVMEPVFPDGLDEVSASYGSVYGEIKSAWTKKGGDFSWDITLPGNTSAIVRIPKKYNVTVGNLPGVRRVSATEGYMEVEIGSGSYHFGK
;
A
#
# COMPACT_ATOMS: atom_id res chain seq x y z
N MET A 1 57.90 -20.98 -22.16
CA MET A 1 58.54 -21.51 -20.94
C MET A 1 57.77 -20.94 -19.73
N LYS A 2 57.27 -21.88 -18.99
CA LYS A 2 56.71 -21.83 -17.62
C LYS A 2 55.83 -20.67 -17.18
N LYS A 3 54.52 -21.00 -17.11
CA LYS A 3 53.45 -20.39 -16.31
C LYS A 3 53.76 -20.54 -14.81
N THR A 4 53.46 -19.53 -14.01
CA THR A 4 53.24 -19.73 -12.58
C THR A 4 51.97 -19.01 -12.18
N ALA A 5 50.92 -19.78 -11.86
CA ALA A 5 49.68 -19.36 -11.28
C ALA A 5 49.89 -19.16 -9.76
N LEU A 6 49.45 -18.00 -9.25
CA LEU A 6 49.42 -17.73 -7.80
C LEU A 6 47.97 -17.91 -7.32
N LEU A 7 47.68 -19.05 -6.66
CA LEU A 7 46.47 -19.29 -5.88
C LEU A 7 46.62 -18.58 -4.51
N LEU A 8 45.76 -17.59 -4.27
CA LEU A 8 45.56 -17.05 -2.91
C LEU A 8 44.52 -17.92 -2.18
N LEU A 9 45.03 -18.69 -1.24
CA LEU A 9 44.27 -19.42 -0.21
C LEU A 9 43.91 -18.39 0.88
N VAL A 10 42.64 -18.01 1.01
CA VAL A 10 42.15 -17.29 2.20
C VAL A 10 41.79 -18.33 3.26
N ALA A 11 42.65 -18.48 4.27
CA ALA A 11 42.38 -19.29 5.45
C ALA A 11 41.41 -18.53 6.36
N LEU A 12 40.17 -19.01 6.49
CA LEU A 12 39.25 -18.61 7.55
C LEU A 12 39.77 -19.15 8.87
N VAL A 13 40.36 -18.28 9.68
CA VAL A 13 40.60 -18.56 11.10
C VAL A 13 39.28 -18.29 11.85
N LEU A 14 38.58 -19.35 12.19
CA LEU A 14 37.51 -19.31 13.19
C LEU A 14 38.15 -19.13 14.58
N GLY A 15 38.31 -17.86 14.96
CA GLY A 15 38.58 -17.50 16.34
C GLY A 15 37.28 -17.59 17.14
N TRP A 16 37.18 -18.65 17.96
CA TRP A 16 36.28 -18.66 19.10
C TRP A 16 36.78 -17.64 20.13
N ALA A 17 36.41 -16.39 19.98
CA ALA A 17 36.43 -15.44 21.07
C ALA A 17 35.11 -15.63 21.83
N GLY A 18 35.18 -16.30 22.98
CA GLY A 18 34.12 -16.24 23.98
C GLY A 18 33.96 -14.79 24.42
N CYS A 19 33.09 -14.05 23.77
CA CYS A 19 32.51 -12.81 24.28
C CYS A 19 31.55 -13.21 25.40
N SER A 20 31.86 -12.88 26.61
CA SER A 20 30.88 -12.61 27.65
C SER A 20 30.07 -11.43 27.14
N SER A 21 28.90 -11.69 26.55
CA SER A 21 27.99 -10.67 26.17
C SER A 21 27.40 -10.07 27.44
N ASP A 22 27.95 -8.96 27.90
CA ASP A 22 27.15 -8.00 28.65
C ASP A 22 26.00 -7.59 27.70
N SER A 23 24.83 -8.19 27.90
CA SER A 23 23.65 -7.95 27.08
C SER A 23 23.09 -6.58 27.45
N THR A 24 23.68 -5.55 26.85
CA THR A 24 23.16 -4.18 26.95
C THR A 24 21.82 -4.10 26.26
N VAL A 25 20.87 -3.42 26.88
CA VAL A 25 19.59 -3.06 26.25
C VAL A 25 19.87 -1.99 25.21
N GLU A 26 19.40 -2.21 23.99
CA GLU A 26 19.58 -1.32 22.85
C GLU A 26 18.25 -0.67 22.48
N VAL A 27 18.25 0.66 22.24
CA VAL A 27 17.15 1.41 21.64
C VAL A 27 17.42 1.59 20.16
N LYS A 28 16.44 1.26 19.32
CA LYS A 28 16.60 1.31 17.86
C LYS A 28 15.32 1.69 17.13
N ASN A 29 15.43 1.89 15.82
CA ASN A 29 14.30 2.22 14.94
C ASN A 29 13.49 3.41 15.45
N LEU A 30 14.18 4.54 15.71
CA LEU A 30 13.55 5.79 16.09
C LEU A 30 12.67 6.31 14.97
N ARG A 31 11.40 6.55 15.26
CA ARG A 31 10.42 7.03 14.28
C ARG A 31 9.61 8.18 14.81
N LEU A 32 9.28 9.10 13.92
CA LEU A 32 8.32 10.17 14.16
C LEU A 32 7.18 10.02 13.13
N GLU A 33 5.92 9.98 13.60
CA GLU A 33 4.76 9.67 12.75
C GLU A 33 5.00 8.41 11.89
N MET A 34 5.55 7.36 12.51
CA MET A 34 5.90 6.06 11.89
C MET A 34 6.98 6.12 10.79
N LYS A 35 7.67 7.24 10.61
CA LYS A 35 8.73 7.46 9.60
C LYS A 35 10.08 7.70 10.26
N GLU A 36 11.15 7.33 9.56
CA GLU A 36 12.52 7.62 9.97
C GLU A 36 12.96 8.97 9.40
N ASN A 37 13.38 9.89 10.28
CA ASN A 37 13.89 11.23 9.93
C ASN A 37 13.05 11.98 8.87
N PRO A 38 11.72 12.11 9.04
CA PRO A 38 10.86 12.66 8.01
C PRO A 38 11.06 14.15 7.77
N LEU A 39 10.94 14.57 6.51
CA LEU A 39 10.88 15.97 6.12
C LEU A 39 9.42 16.42 5.93
N GLY A 40 9.13 17.66 6.32
CA GLY A 40 7.86 18.31 6.03
C GLY A 40 6.66 17.75 6.82
N ILE A 41 6.84 17.50 8.12
CA ILE A 41 5.73 17.09 8.99
C ILE A 41 4.77 18.26 9.21
N ASN A 42 3.47 18.03 9.01
CA ASN A 42 2.42 19.05 9.19
C ASN A 42 1.62 18.88 10.50
N VAL A 43 1.94 17.86 11.30
CA VAL A 43 1.34 17.62 12.62
C VAL A 43 2.10 18.44 13.67
N THR A 44 1.42 19.35 14.38
CA THR A 44 2.06 20.25 15.38
C THR A 44 2.39 19.57 16.70
N GLN A 45 1.82 18.42 16.97
CA GLN A 45 2.14 17.52 18.08
C GLN A 45 2.52 16.14 17.55
N PRO A 46 3.69 16.01 16.89
CA PRO A 46 4.10 14.75 16.29
C PRO A 46 4.34 13.68 17.36
N ARG A 47 4.21 12.40 16.96
CA ARG A 47 4.28 11.25 17.88
C ARG A 47 5.55 10.44 17.64
N PHE A 48 6.24 10.12 18.73
CA PHE A 48 7.50 9.39 18.75
C PHE A 48 7.26 7.90 18.93
N SER A 49 8.08 7.09 18.27
CA SER A 49 8.10 5.64 18.46
C SER A 49 9.53 5.13 18.45
N TRP A 50 9.79 4.06 19.22
CA TRP A 50 11.08 3.38 19.28
C TRP A 50 10.89 1.91 19.55
N GLN A 51 11.89 1.11 19.18
CA GLN A 51 11.95 -0.32 19.49
C GLN A 51 13.08 -0.59 20.47
N ILE A 52 12.96 -1.68 21.24
CA ILE A 52 13.99 -2.09 22.18
C ILE A 52 14.37 -3.55 21.95
N ALA A 53 15.65 -3.84 22.12
CA ALA A 53 16.20 -5.17 21.98
C ALA A 53 17.16 -5.51 23.14
N SER A 54 17.25 -6.77 23.49
CA SER A 54 18.22 -7.32 24.43
C SER A 54 18.52 -8.78 24.08
N GLY A 55 19.70 -9.24 24.39
CA GLY A 55 20.06 -10.66 24.32
C GLY A 55 19.42 -11.50 25.43
N LYS A 56 18.80 -10.88 26.45
CA LYS A 56 18.11 -11.58 27.54
C LYS A 56 16.60 -11.55 27.32
N PRO A 57 15.88 -12.64 27.56
CA PRO A 57 14.44 -12.69 27.45
C PRO A 57 13.73 -11.84 28.51
N ASP A 58 12.43 -11.65 28.32
CA ASP A 58 11.53 -10.90 29.20
C ASP A 58 11.94 -9.43 29.42
N LEU A 59 12.47 -8.77 28.36
CA LEU A 59 12.75 -7.34 28.37
C LEU A 59 11.46 -6.53 28.40
N LYS A 60 11.34 -5.65 29.38
CA LYS A 60 10.19 -4.77 29.57
C LYS A 60 10.65 -3.35 29.91
N GLN A 61 10.15 -2.37 29.19
CA GLN A 61 10.27 -0.97 29.54
C GLN A 61 9.39 -0.65 30.77
N THR A 62 9.88 0.16 31.67
CA THR A 62 9.13 0.64 32.86
C THR A 62 9.04 2.15 32.93
N ALA A 63 9.97 2.86 32.24
CA ALA A 63 9.92 4.31 32.09
C ALA A 63 10.71 4.73 30.85
N TYR A 64 10.43 5.96 30.39
CA TYR A 64 11.19 6.64 29.34
C TYR A 64 11.43 8.11 29.70
N GLN A 65 12.42 8.72 29.03
CA GLN A 65 12.63 10.17 29.00
C GLN A 65 12.95 10.55 27.56
N ILE A 66 12.23 11.56 27.01
CA ILE A 66 12.43 12.10 25.66
C ILE A 66 12.98 13.53 25.79
N GLN A 67 13.99 13.85 24.98
CA GLN A 67 14.48 15.23 24.82
C GLN A 67 14.34 15.66 23.36
N VAL A 68 13.96 16.94 23.15
CA VAL A 68 13.81 17.55 21.82
C VAL A 68 14.53 18.91 21.83
N ALA A 69 15.29 19.17 20.76
CA ALA A 69 16.06 20.41 20.58
C ALA A 69 15.97 20.94 19.14
N ALA A 70 16.36 22.20 18.92
CA ALA A 70 16.42 22.82 17.60
C ALA A 70 17.75 22.53 16.87
N SER A 71 18.78 22.03 17.57
CA SER A 71 20.04 21.61 16.97
C SER A 71 20.63 20.39 17.65
N PRO A 72 21.55 19.65 16.99
CA PRO A 72 22.25 18.53 17.59
C PRO A 72 23.07 18.94 18.83
N GLU A 73 23.72 20.11 18.82
CA GLU A 73 24.57 20.62 19.92
C GLU A 73 23.72 20.89 21.17
N GLN A 74 22.52 21.47 21.01
CA GLN A 74 21.58 21.69 22.12
C GLN A 74 21.07 20.35 22.68
N LEU A 75 20.84 19.38 21.81
CA LEU A 75 20.41 18.04 22.23
C LEU A 75 21.53 17.34 23.02
N GLU A 76 22.78 17.47 22.56
CA GLU A 76 23.95 16.85 23.22
C GLU A 76 24.25 17.50 24.58
N SER A 77 24.26 18.84 24.66
CA SER A 77 24.49 19.57 25.91
C SER A 77 23.34 19.47 26.91
N GLY A 78 22.11 19.31 26.42
CA GLY A 78 20.90 19.38 27.24
C GLY A 78 20.44 20.78 27.57
N ASP A 79 21.13 21.82 27.03
CA ASP A 79 20.79 23.24 27.26
C ASP A 79 19.87 23.76 26.15
N GLY A 80 18.88 24.56 26.52
CA GLY A 80 17.98 25.20 25.55
C GLY A 80 16.98 24.25 24.90
N LEU A 81 16.70 23.12 25.51
CA LEU A 81 15.74 22.13 25.00
C LEU A 81 14.36 22.77 24.78
N LEU A 82 13.71 22.32 23.69
CA LEU A 82 12.31 22.61 23.40
C LEU A 82 11.38 21.79 24.28
N TRP A 83 11.82 20.58 24.60
CA TRP A 83 11.10 19.66 25.47
C TRP A 83 12.06 18.69 26.15
N ASP A 84 11.82 18.48 27.42
CA ASP A 84 12.31 17.36 28.21
C ASP A 84 11.09 16.79 28.94
N SER A 85 10.70 15.55 28.60
CA SER A 85 9.55 14.92 29.25
C SER A 85 9.77 14.63 30.74
N GLY A 86 11.01 14.74 31.23
CA GLY A 86 11.41 14.10 32.48
C GLY A 86 11.21 12.58 32.40
N VAL A 87 11.40 11.91 33.51
CA VAL A 87 11.17 10.46 33.59
C VAL A 87 9.67 10.17 33.69
N VAL A 88 9.10 9.60 32.61
CA VAL A 88 7.70 9.16 32.52
C VAL A 88 7.62 7.68 32.82
N ARG A 89 6.92 7.29 33.88
CA ARG A 89 6.68 5.88 34.23
C ARG A 89 5.61 5.28 33.31
N SER A 90 6.04 4.65 32.24
CA SER A 90 5.18 4.02 31.23
C SER A 90 5.95 2.97 30.43
N ASP A 91 5.26 1.97 29.99
CA ASP A 91 5.77 0.99 29.02
C ASP A 91 5.36 1.29 27.57
N GLU A 92 4.77 2.47 27.31
CA GLU A 92 4.47 2.93 25.96
C GLU A 92 5.75 3.28 25.21
N SER A 93 5.86 2.80 23.98
CA SER A 93 6.98 3.03 23.07
C SER A 93 6.55 3.28 21.62
N VAL A 94 5.24 3.44 21.41
CA VAL A 94 4.63 3.62 20.09
C VAL A 94 3.70 4.83 20.14
N LEU A 95 3.92 5.78 19.21
CA LEU A 95 3.08 6.97 19.02
C LEU A 95 2.93 7.87 20.28
N VAL A 96 4.02 8.02 21.04
CA VAL A 96 4.08 8.90 22.21
C VAL A 96 4.02 10.37 21.77
N PRO A 97 3.03 11.17 22.20
CA PRO A 97 2.85 12.52 21.68
C PRO A 97 3.89 13.52 22.20
N TYR A 98 4.31 14.44 21.34
CA TYR A 98 5.08 15.61 21.71
C TYR A 98 4.26 16.57 22.59
N ALA A 99 4.83 17.01 23.71
CA ALA A 99 4.18 17.92 24.65
C ALA A 99 5.08 19.12 25.02
N GLY A 100 6.01 19.50 24.13
CA GLY A 100 6.94 20.61 24.35
C GLY A 100 6.42 21.96 23.83
N LYS A 101 7.35 22.89 23.61
CA LYS A 101 7.06 24.23 23.05
C LYS A 101 6.51 24.09 21.60
N ALA A 102 5.75 25.09 21.15
CA ALA A 102 5.23 25.13 19.77
C ALA A 102 6.37 24.99 18.75
N LEU A 103 6.13 24.15 17.75
CA LEU A 103 7.06 23.91 16.65
C LEU A 103 6.84 24.96 15.55
N GLU A 104 7.93 25.42 14.94
CA GLU A 104 7.91 26.46 13.92
C GLU A 104 7.94 25.88 12.51
N SER A 105 7.28 26.57 11.61
CA SER A 105 7.17 26.24 10.21
C SER A 105 8.55 26.12 9.52
N GLY A 106 8.75 25.01 8.79
CA GLY A 106 9.96 24.77 8.00
C GLY A 106 11.24 24.51 8.79
N LYS A 107 11.20 24.51 10.11
CA LYS A 107 12.39 24.32 10.96
C LYS A 107 12.72 22.84 11.16
N PRO A 108 14.03 22.49 11.26
CA PRO A 108 14.50 21.16 11.65
C PRO A 108 14.45 21.02 13.17
N TYR A 109 14.29 19.80 13.65
CA TYR A 109 14.31 19.41 15.05
C TYR A 109 15.00 18.07 15.21
N TYR A 110 15.53 17.83 16.42
CA TYR A 110 16.29 16.65 16.80
C TYR A 110 15.76 16.09 18.11
N TRP A 111 15.79 14.79 18.27
CA TRP A 111 15.29 14.15 19.48
C TRP A 111 16.06 12.88 19.82
N ARG A 112 16.01 12.51 21.09
CA ARG A 112 16.56 11.26 21.61
C ARG A 112 15.71 10.73 22.75
N VAL A 113 15.83 9.44 23.06
CA VAL A 113 15.12 8.79 24.15
C VAL A 113 16.08 7.98 25.03
N LYS A 114 15.80 7.96 26.32
CA LYS A 114 16.48 7.12 27.29
C LYS A 114 15.44 6.29 28.04
N LEU A 115 15.74 5.02 28.32
CA LEU A 115 14.77 4.09 28.90
C LEU A 115 15.26 3.57 30.25
N THR A 116 14.32 3.31 31.14
CA THR A 116 14.46 2.43 32.29
C THR A 116 13.73 1.11 31.97
N THR A 117 14.40 0.00 32.16
CA THR A 117 13.85 -1.34 31.92
C THR A 117 14.02 -2.23 33.14
N ASN A 118 13.32 -3.38 33.14
CA ASN A 118 13.54 -4.42 34.15
C ASN A 118 14.93 -5.07 34.09
N GLN A 119 15.74 -4.74 33.06
CA GLN A 119 17.11 -5.26 32.89
C GLN A 119 18.18 -4.16 33.07
N GLY A 120 17.77 -2.95 33.48
CA GLY A 120 18.64 -1.79 33.69
C GLY A 120 18.28 -0.61 32.81
N ASP A 121 18.96 0.50 33.03
CA ASP A 121 18.78 1.73 32.25
C ASP A 121 19.60 1.68 30.97
N THR A 122 19.08 2.29 29.88
CA THR A 122 19.84 2.49 28.64
C THR A 122 20.66 3.79 28.71
N PRO A 123 21.72 3.94 27.91
CA PRO A 123 22.21 5.26 27.54
C PRO A 123 21.11 6.03 26.75
N TRP A 124 21.36 7.31 26.45
CA TRP A 124 20.57 8.00 25.43
C TRP A 124 20.72 7.27 24.08
N SER A 125 19.64 7.21 23.33
CA SER A 125 19.67 6.72 21.95
C SER A 125 20.50 7.65 21.05
N ASP A 126 20.85 7.19 19.86
CA ASP A 126 21.23 8.08 18.77
C ASP A 126 20.13 9.14 18.54
N ALA A 127 20.50 10.25 17.89
CA ALA A 127 19.54 11.30 17.59
C ALA A 127 18.70 10.94 16.34
N GLY A 128 17.37 11.00 16.48
CA GLY A 128 16.46 11.12 15.36
C GLY A 128 16.25 12.59 14.98
N SER A 129 15.81 12.85 13.75
CA SER A 129 15.54 14.20 13.26
C SER A 129 14.23 14.29 12.50
N TRP A 130 13.67 15.49 12.35
CA TRP A 130 12.58 15.79 11.43
C TRP A 130 12.58 17.28 11.07
N SER A 131 11.84 17.66 10.05
CA SER A 131 11.53 19.05 9.80
C SER A 131 10.02 19.27 9.71
N MET A 132 9.57 20.46 10.09
CA MET A 132 8.19 20.86 9.88
C MET A 132 7.96 21.27 8.43
N ALA A 133 6.71 21.09 7.98
CA ALA A 133 6.20 21.64 6.74
C ALA A 133 5.95 23.16 6.85
N LEU A 134 5.46 23.79 5.78
CA LEU A 134 4.84 25.11 5.87
C LEU A 134 3.48 24.91 6.56
N LEU A 135 3.30 25.52 7.72
CA LEU A 135 2.11 25.32 8.57
C LEU A 135 1.00 26.33 8.28
N ASP A 136 1.34 27.45 7.62
CA ASP A 136 0.41 28.51 7.26
C ASP A 136 0.47 28.81 5.77
N ASP A 137 -0.71 28.89 5.13
CA ASP A 137 -0.83 29.13 3.68
C ASP A 137 -0.22 30.51 3.28
N SER A 138 -0.18 31.49 4.17
CA SER A 138 0.44 32.80 3.95
C SER A 138 1.96 32.76 3.76
N GLU A 139 2.60 31.64 4.11
CA GLU A 139 4.03 31.43 3.91
C GLU A 139 4.42 31.12 2.48
N TRP A 140 3.45 30.74 1.66
CA TRP A 140 3.65 30.57 0.23
C TRP A 140 3.75 31.95 -0.44
N LYS A 141 4.89 32.22 -1.09
CA LYS A 141 5.16 33.42 -1.89
C LYS A 141 5.13 33.10 -3.38
N ALA A 142 5.17 31.83 -3.72
CA ALA A 142 5.11 31.31 -5.09
C ALA A 142 3.72 31.47 -5.68
N THR A 143 3.66 31.59 -7.01
CA THR A 143 2.42 31.53 -7.79
C THR A 143 2.38 30.29 -8.66
N TRP A 144 1.19 29.79 -8.95
CA TRP A 144 1.01 28.72 -9.92
C TRP A 144 1.36 29.22 -11.31
N ILE A 145 2.29 28.53 -11.99
CA ILE A 145 2.73 28.87 -13.34
C ILE A 145 2.57 27.67 -14.28
N GLY A 146 2.31 27.94 -15.55
CA GLY A 146 2.13 26.92 -16.57
C GLY A 146 2.02 27.48 -17.96
N GLU A 147 1.42 26.73 -18.86
CA GLU A 147 1.08 27.14 -20.21
C GLU A 147 -0.41 26.92 -20.43
N ASP A 148 -1.20 28.01 -20.45
CA ASP A 148 -2.66 27.95 -20.53
C ASP A 148 -3.16 27.67 -21.95
N SER A 149 -2.36 28.01 -22.96
CA SER A 149 -2.66 27.68 -24.35
C SER A 149 -2.14 26.29 -24.70
N LEU A 150 -2.97 25.47 -25.33
CA LEU A 150 -2.53 24.26 -26.01
C LEU A 150 -1.54 24.67 -27.09
N SER A 151 -0.28 24.24 -26.96
CA SER A 151 0.80 24.69 -27.85
C SER A 151 0.76 24.08 -29.25
N ASN A 152 -0.07 23.04 -29.45
CA ASN A 152 -0.30 22.42 -30.75
C ASN A 152 -1.77 22.59 -31.17
N PRO A 153 -2.05 23.29 -32.32
CA PRO A 153 -3.41 23.43 -32.86
C PRO A 153 -4.09 22.12 -33.27
N GLY A 154 -3.64 20.98 -32.92
CA GLY A 154 -4.24 19.67 -33.16
C GLY A 154 -4.27 18.79 -31.92
N GLU A 155 -3.87 19.31 -30.76
CA GLU A 155 -4.05 18.65 -29.45
C GLU A 155 -5.48 18.96 -28.96
N GLU A 156 -6.44 18.21 -29.45
CA GLU A 156 -7.78 18.25 -28.86
C GLU A 156 -7.82 17.44 -27.57
N VAL A 157 -8.28 18.07 -26.50
CA VAL A 157 -8.63 17.39 -25.26
C VAL A 157 -9.86 16.55 -25.52
N GLY A 158 -9.68 15.29 -25.82
CA GLY A 158 -10.79 14.45 -26.21
C GLY A 158 -11.23 13.45 -25.17
N VAL A 159 -12.50 13.15 -25.25
CA VAL A 159 -13.17 12.11 -24.47
C VAL A 159 -12.89 10.74 -25.09
N ALA A 160 -12.78 9.71 -24.28
CA ALA A 160 -12.52 8.34 -24.71
C ALA A 160 -13.45 7.86 -25.82
N GLY A 161 -12.90 7.13 -26.78
CA GLY A 161 -13.63 6.55 -27.89
C GLY A 161 -13.56 7.29 -29.22
N GLY A 162 -12.96 8.49 -29.27
CA GLY A 162 -12.69 9.23 -30.50
C GLY A 162 -11.19 9.31 -30.82
N ASN A 163 -10.85 9.85 -31.99
CA ASN A 163 -9.48 10.15 -32.41
C ASN A 163 -8.84 11.30 -31.60
N ASN A 164 -9.25 11.49 -30.36
CA ASN A 164 -8.96 12.65 -29.56
C ASN A 164 -7.67 12.42 -28.78
N LYS A 165 -6.74 13.37 -28.89
CA LYS A 165 -5.49 13.35 -28.14
C LYS A 165 -5.75 13.67 -26.68
N THR A 166 -5.54 12.68 -25.83
CA THR A 166 -5.59 12.81 -24.36
C THR A 166 -4.22 13.05 -23.75
N ARG A 167 -3.20 13.27 -24.60
CA ARG A 167 -1.79 13.40 -24.27
C ARG A 167 -1.26 14.74 -24.73
N LEU A 168 -0.64 15.49 -23.80
CA LEU A 168 0.10 16.71 -24.12
C LEU A 168 1.60 16.44 -24.04
N ALA A 169 2.39 17.28 -24.74
CA ALA A 169 3.83 17.36 -24.53
C ALA A 169 4.14 17.75 -23.08
N ALA A 170 5.23 17.25 -22.53
CA ALA A 170 5.68 17.70 -21.22
C ALA A 170 6.14 19.17 -21.28
N ARG A 171 5.96 19.87 -20.14
CA ARG A 171 6.41 21.25 -19.99
C ARG A 171 7.76 21.26 -19.31
N TYR A 172 8.74 21.92 -19.92
CA TYR A 172 10.06 22.17 -19.35
C TYR A 172 10.09 23.59 -18.80
N LEU A 173 10.37 23.72 -17.52
CA LEU A 173 10.43 25.02 -16.83
C LEU A 173 11.82 25.17 -16.22
N ARG A 174 12.38 26.41 -16.26
CA ARG A 174 13.68 26.69 -15.66
C ARG A 174 13.76 28.10 -15.08
N LYS A 175 14.61 28.23 -14.05
CA LYS A 175 14.93 29.50 -13.42
C LYS A 175 16.38 29.52 -13.02
N GLU A 176 17.16 30.48 -13.54
CA GLU A 176 18.48 30.80 -13.02
C GLU A 176 18.38 31.82 -11.88
N PHE A 177 19.21 31.63 -10.86
CA PHE A 177 19.30 32.53 -9.71
C PHE A 177 20.74 32.52 -9.16
N THR A 178 21.06 33.51 -8.33
CA THR A 178 22.39 33.62 -7.71
C THR A 178 22.29 33.56 -6.19
N THR A 179 23.35 33.02 -5.57
CA THR A 179 23.62 33.09 -4.15
C THR A 179 24.95 33.81 -3.97
N ASP A 180 24.99 34.80 -3.05
CA ASP A 180 26.17 35.64 -2.81
C ASP A 180 26.84 35.34 -1.45
N ARG A 181 26.38 34.31 -0.75
CA ARG A 181 26.78 33.91 0.60
C ARG A 181 26.86 32.41 0.74
N ALA A 182 27.58 31.95 1.76
CA ALA A 182 27.63 30.54 2.09
C ALA A 182 26.24 30.03 2.53
N VAL A 183 25.74 29.05 1.80
CA VAL A 183 24.45 28.39 2.09
C VAL A 183 24.65 27.40 3.24
N GLU A 184 23.88 27.54 4.30
CA GLU A 184 23.81 26.61 5.41
C GLU A 184 22.76 25.52 5.15
N ARG A 185 21.58 25.94 4.69
CA ARG A 185 20.46 25.04 4.40
C ARG A 185 19.61 25.55 3.25
N ALA A 186 19.17 24.65 2.38
CA ALA A 186 18.26 24.96 1.29
C ALA A 186 17.15 23.90 1.20
N VAL A 187 15.88 24.33 1.25
CA VAL A 187 14.70 23.45 1.25
C VAL A 187 13.76 23.83 0.13
N LEU A 188 13.46 22.87 -0.71
CA LEU A 188 12.51 23.01 -1.83
C LEU A 188 11.14 22.48 -1.41
N TYR A 189 10.12 23.35 -1.47
CA TYR A 189 8.70 23.01 -1.36
C TYR A 189 8.11 23.07 -2.77
N ILE A 190 7.57 21.96 -3.26
CA ILE A 190 7.17 21.84 -4.67
C ILE A 190 5.90 21.01 -4.84
N SER A 191 5.00 21.50 -5.70
CA SER A 191 3.82 20.76 -6.16
C SER A 191 3.68 20.91 -7.68
N GLY A 192 3.43 19.79 -8.36
CA GLY A 192 3.05 19.77 -9.78
C GLY A 192 1.65 19.21 -9.92
N LEU A 193 0.73 19.99 -10.43
CA LEU A 193 -0.57 19.47 -10.86
C LEU A 193 -0.40 18.83 -12.23
N GLY A 194 -0.38 17.54 -12.23
CA GLY A 194 0.23 16.63 -13.17
C GLY A 194 1.19 15.72 -12.40
N SER A 195 2.35 15.45 -12.95
CA SER A 195 3.50 14.83 -12.28
C SER A 195 4.75 15.58 -12.63
N TYR A 196 5.75 15.66 -11.75
CA TYR A 196 6.97 16.41 -12.04
C TYR A 196 8.24 15.62 -11.77
N GLU A 197 9.33 16.00 -12.46
CA GLU A 197 10.72 15.75 -12.08
C GLU A 197 11.41 17.09 -11.87
N ALA A 198 12.06 17.29 -10.71
CA ALA A 198 12.79 18.51 -10.39
C ALA A 198 14.30 18.29 -10.40
N TYR A 199 15.04 19.31 -10.86
CA TYR A 199 16.49 19.31 -10.99
C TYR A 199 17.09 20.58 -10.40
N LEU A 200 18.21 20.45 -9.72
CA LEU A 200 19.02 21.59 -9.30
C LEU A 200 20.44 21.42 -9.85
N ASN A 201 20.90 22.40 -10.65
CA ASN A 201 22.23 22.37 -11.30
C ASN A 201 22.50 21.08 -12.11
N GLY A 202 21.51 20.63 -12.87
CA GLY A 202 21.59 19.43 -13.71
C GLY A 202 21.39 18.10 -13.00
N LYS A 203 21.28 18.10 -11.66
CA LYS A 203 21.09 16.88 -10.86
C LYS A 203 19.64 16.75 -10.43
N LYS A 204 19.09 15.53 -10.44
CA LYS A 204 17.76 15.26 -9.89
C LYS A 204 17.71 15.62 -8.40
N VAL A 205 16.60 16.24 -7.98
CA VAL A 205 16.33 16.56 -6.57
C VAL A 205 15.98 15.29 -5.78
N SER A 206 15.29 14.34 -6.41
CA SER A 206 14.86 13.08 -5.79
C SER A 206 14.73 11.98 -6.84
N GLU A 207 14.79 10.72 -6.39
CA GLU A 207 14.46 9.55 -7.21
C GLU A 207 12.95 9.22 -7.21
N ASP A 208 12.14 10.07 -6.64
CA ASP A 208 10.68 9.93 -6.64
C ASP A 208 10.11 10.01 -8.05
N VAL A 209 9.10 9.19 -8.31
CA VAL A 209 8.37 9.18 -9.59
C VAL A 209 6.89 9.47 -9.35
N PHE A 210 6.22 10.10 -10.31
CA PHE A 210 4.81 10.52 -10.22
C PHE A 210 4.49 11.45 -9.03
N ALA A 211 5.47 12.19 -8.52
CA ALA A 211 5.27 13.16 -7.46
C ALA A 211 4.48 14.40 -7.94
N PRO A 212 3.64 15.02 -7.09
CA PRO A 212 3.15 14.52 -5.81
C PRO A 212 2.08 13.45 -5.99
N MET A 213 1.72 12.75 -4.89
CA MET A 213 0.68 11.72 -4.96
C MET A 213 -0.68 12.30 -5.35
N PRO A 214 -1.49 11.51 -6.07
CA PRO A 214 -2.81 11.96 -6.52
C PRO A 214 -3.77 12.20 -5.35
N SER A 215 -4.69 13.16 -5.53
CA SER A 215 -5.69 13.56 -4.55
C SER A 215 -6.95 14.08 -5.26
N LEU A 216 -7.98 14.42 -4.51
CA LEU A 216 -9.12 15.16 -5.05
C LEU A 216 -8.76 16.66 -5.11
N TYR A 217 -8.20 17.10 -6.21
CA TYR A 217 -7.51 18.38 -6.37
C TYR A 217 -8.31 19.64 -6.00
N TYR A 218 -9.62 19.62 -6.00
CA TYR A 218 -10.44 20.72 -5.51
C TYR A 218 -10.71 20.68 -3.99
N LYS A 219 -10.24 19.62 -3.29
CA LYS A 219 -10.29 19.49 -1.84
C LYS A 219 -8.89 19.59 -1.23
N ARG A 220 -7.90 18.92 -1.84
CA ARG A 220 -6.55 18.80 -1.32
C ARG A 220 -5.53 18.76 -2.45
N ILE A 221 -4.41 19.45 -2.25
CA ILE A 221 -3.28 19.46 -3.16
C ILE A 221 -2.03 19.13 -2.34
N TYR A 222 -1.38 18.03 -2.68
CA TYR A 222 -0.14 17.66 -2.01
C TYR A 222 1.05 18.41 -2.56
N TYR A 223 2.00 18.76 -1.68
CA TYR A 223 3.33 19.21 -2.05
C TYR A 223 4.40 18.37 -1.34
N ASN A 224 5.55 18.24 -1.98
CA ASN A 224 6.70 17.54 -1.41
C ASN A 224 7.69 18.55 -0.82
N VAL A 225 8.50 18.07 0.13
CA VAL A 225 9.55 18.84 0.81
C VAL A 225 10.88 18.11 0.64
N TYR A 226 11.86 18.78 0.06
CA TYR A 226 13.19 18.21 -0.18
C TYR A 226 14.28 19.09 0.39
N ASP A 227 15.24 18.51 1.10
CA ASP A 227 16.50 19.15 1.42
C ASP A 227 17.42 19.09 0.19
N VAL A 228 17.73 20.23 -0.39
CA VAL A 228 18.54 20.36 -1.58
C VAL A 228 19.87 21.04 -1.29
N THR A 229 20.26 21.17 -0.04
CA THR A 229 21.48 21.85 0.42
C THR A 229 22.72 21.34 -0.31
N ALA A 230 22.87 20.03 -0.41
CA ALA A 230 24.02 19.39 -1.07
C ALA A 230 24.06 19.60 -2.59
N LEU A 231 22.98 20.07 -3.20
CA LEU A 231 22.88 20.34 -4.65
C LEU A 231 23.16 21.81 -4.99
N MET A 232 23.23 22.71 -3.99
CA MET A 232 23.49 24.12 -4.18
C MET A 232 24.93 24.38 -4.62
N ALA A 233 25.10 25.28 -5.61
CA ALA A 233 26.39 25.83 -5.97
C ALA A 233 26.61 27.16 -5.21
N SER A 234 27.88 27.59 -5.14
CA SER A 234 28.29 28.75 -4.33
C SER A 234 27.82 30.09 -4.88
N ASP A 235 27.57 30.18 -6.21
CA ASP A 235 27.18 31.46 -6.79
C ASP A 235 25.97 31.37 -7.75
N LYS A 236 26.05 30.59 -8.79
CA LYS A 236 25.01 30.45 -9.82
C LYS A 236 24.31 29.10 -9.74
N ASN A 237 23.02 29.16 -9.72
CA ASN A 237 22.17 27.99 -9.61
C ASN A 237 21.05 28.00 -10.65
N THR A 238 20.63 26.81 -11.08
CA THR A 238 19.48 26.63 -11.98
C THR A 238 18.54 25.60 -11.39
N LEU A 239 17.31 26.01 -11.12
CA LEU A 239 16.20 25.10 -10.82
C LEU A 239 15.48 24.76 -12.12
N GLY A 240 15.41 23.48 -12.49
CA GLY A 240 14.73 22.97 -13.67
C GLY A 240 13.62 22.00 -13.26
N VAL A 241 12.48 22.02 -13.96
CA VAL A 241 11.36 21.12 -13.73
C VAL A 241 10.81 20.63 -15.06
N ILE A 242 10.62 19.31 -15.18
CA ILE A 242 9.78 18.71 -16.24
C ILE A 242 8.43 18.42 -15.61
N LEU A 243 7.35 18.85 -16.25
CA LEU A 243 5.99 18.68 -15.79
C LEU A 243 5.21 17.82 -16.80
N GLY A 244 4.84 16.62 -16.40
CA GLY A 244 3.99 15.68 -17.13
C GLY A 244 2.52 15.90 -16.84
N ASN A 245 1.66 15.17 -17.54
CA ASN A 245 0.21 15.35 -17.47
C ASN A 245 -0.41 14.75 -16.17
N GLY A 246 0.04 13.60 -15.74
CA GLY A 246 -0.50 12.90 -14.58
C GLY A 246 -2.03 12.76 -14.63
N ARG A 247 -2.65 12.58 -13.46
CA ARG A 247 -4.11 12.45 -13.33
C ARG A 247 -4.85 13.79 -13.30
N PHE A 248 -4.14 14.90 -13.21
CA PHE A 248 -4.76 16.23 -13.20
C PHE A 248 -5.30 16.63 -14.57
N PHE A 249 -4.57 16.35 -15.63
CA PHE A 249 -4.95 16.75 -16.98
C PHE A 249 -5.97 15.81 -17.61
N SER A 250 -5.69 14.50 -17.64
CA SER A 250 -6.52 13.56 -18.38
C SER A 250 -6.64 12.21 -17.71
N MET A 251 -7.87 11.85 -17.38
CA MET A 251 -8.29 10.48 -17.07
C MET A 251 -8.92 9.90 -18.35
N ARG A 252 -8.51 8.69 -18.70
CA ARG A 252 -8.83 8.09 -19.99
C ARG A 252 -10.30 7.64 -20.15
N ASN A 253 -10.93 7.19 -19.08
CA ASN A 253 -12.32 6.72 -19.11
C ASN A 253 -13.30 7.91 -19.21
N PRO A 254 -14.34 7.84 -20.07
CA PRO A 254 -15.31 8.92 -20.26
C PRO A 254 -16.04 9.41 -19.01
N GLY A 255 -16.22 8.55 -18.02
CA GLY A 255 -16.88 8.90 -16.75
C GLY A 255 -16.00 9.68 -15.79
N MET A 256 -14.68 9.80 -16.07
CA MET A 256 -13.71 10.36 -15.15
C MET A 256 -13.49 11.85 -15.32
N LYS A 257 -13.10 12.50 -14.21
CA LYS A 257 -12.90 13.96 -14.15
C LYS A 257 -11.57 14.37 -14.80
N THR A 258 -11.60 15.50 -15.50
CA THR A 258 -10.42 16.29 -15.88
C THR A 258 -10.43 17.58 -15.09
N PHE A 259 -9.28 17.97 -14.50
CA PHE A 259 -9.21 19.11 -13.59
C PHE A 259 -8.62 20.37 -14.24
N GLY A 260 -7.80 20.23 -15.27
CA GLY A 260 -7.23 21.34 -16.02
C GLY A 260 -5.85 21.05 -16.59
N LEU A 261 -5.21 22.08 -17.13
CA LEU A 261 -3.85 22.00 -17.69
C LEU A 261 -2.80 21.87 -16.57
N PRO A 262 -1.71 21.12 -16.81
CA PRO A 262 -0.62 20.97 -15.86
C PRO A 262 -0.01 22.31 -15.43
N ARG A 263 0.27 22.48 -14.14
CA ARG A 263 0.84 23.70 -13.55
C ARG A 263 1.78 23.40 -12.39
N LEU A 264 2.74 24.28 -12.15
CA LEU A 264 3.80 24.17 -11.17
C LEU A 264 3.64 25.22 -10.07
N LEU A 265 3.85 24.83 -8.82
CA LEU A 265 4.10 25.70 -7.68
C LEU A 265 5.43 25.27 -7.03
N ALA A 266 6.40 26.17 -6.92
CA ALA A 266 7.70 25.86 -6.34
C ALA A 266 8.23 27.03 -5.50
N GLN A 267 8.75 26.72 -4.33
CA GLN A 267 9.38 27.69 -3.42
C GLN A 267 10.63 27.07 -2.80
N LEU A 268 11.79 27.62 -3.10
CA LEU A 268 13.08 27.26 -2.52
C LEU A 268 13.42 28.27 -1.43
N ARG A 269 13.47 27.85 -0.18
CA ARG A 269 13.97 28.65 0.95
C ARG A 269 15.45 28.35 1.16
N ILE A 270 16.26 29.41 1.27
CA ILE A 270 17.71 29.34 1.46
C ILE A 270 18.04 30.05 2.75
N GLU A 271 18.70 29.36 3.66
CA GLU A 271 19.25 29.90 4.92
C GLU A 271 20.77 29.99 4.73
N TYR A 272 21.34 31.18 5.01
CA TYR A 272 22.77 31.44 4.90
C TYR A 272 23.46 31.31 6.25
N ALA A 273 24.76 31.03 6.24
CA ALA A 273 25.58 30.88 7.45
C ALA A 273 25.64 32.15 8.32
N ASP A 274 25.29 33.34 7.81
CA ASP A 274 25.17 34.59 8.56
C ASP A 274 23.78 34.77 9.20
N GLY A 275 22.88 33.77 9.07
CA GLY A 275 21.50 33.79 9.61
C GLY A 275 20.50 34.49 8.70
N SER A 276 20.94 35.11 7.61
CA SER A 276 20.02 35.72 6.64
C SER A 276 19.32 34.65 5.76
N GLN A 277 18.22 35.06 5.12
CA GLN A 277 17.42 34.16 4.30
C GLN A 277 17.10 34.75 2.92
N ALA A 278 16.98 33.87 1.93
CA ALA A 278 16.46 34.20 0.60
C ALA A 278 15.38 33.18 0.20
N THR A 279 14.53 33.61 -0.73
CA THR A 279 13.49 32.70 -1.28
C THR A 279 13.44 32.86 -2.80
N VAL A 280 13.51 31.73 -3.53
CA VAL A 280 13.28 31.64 -4.97
C VAL A 280 11.92 31.01 -5.18
N VAL A 281 11.05 31.67 -5.96
CA VAL A 281 9.66 31.25 -6.14
C VAL A 281 9.33 31.03 -7.60
N SER A 282 8.31 30.20 -7.87
CA SER A 282 7.67 30.13 -9.17
C SER A 282 6.87 31.41 -9.42
N ASP A 283 7.21 32.09 -10.51
CA ASP A 283 6.58 33.35 -10.97
C ASP A 283 6.85 33.57 -12.48
N THR A 284 6.47 34.72 -13.00
CA THR A 284 6.67 35.09 -14.43
C THR A 284 8.14 35.34 -14.82
N SER A 285 9.09 35.28 -13.90
CA SER A 285 10.52 35.37 -14.19
C SER A 285 11.13 34.03 -14.63
N TRP A 286 10.39 32.95 -14.54
CA TRP A 286 10.75 31.63 -15.09
C TRP A 286 10.64 31.64 -16.62
N LYS A 287 11.20 30.61 -17.21
CA LYS A 287 11.07 30.28 -18.64
C LYS A 287 10.38 28.93 -18.80
N ILE A 288 9.51 28.79 -19.82
CA ILE A 288 8.76 27.56 -20.11
C ILE A 288 8.79 27.22 -21.60
N THR A 289 8.83 25.94 -21.92
CA THR A 289 8.63 25.42 -23.27
C THR A 289 7.93 24.06 -23.24
N SER A 290 7.07 23.80 -24.23
CA SER A 290 6.50 22.48 -24.53
C SER A 290 7.14 21.81 -25.76
N LYS A 291 8.22 22.41 -26.30
CA LYS A 291 8.92 21.93 -27.49
C LYS A 291 10.12 21.03 -27.15
N GLY A 292 10.05 20.32 -26.04
CA GLY A 292 11.08 19.36 -25.62
C GLY A 292 10.84 17.95 -26.18
N PRO A 293 11.71 17.01 -25.85
CA PRO A 293 11.72 15.67 -26.42
C PRO A 293 10.50 14.81 -26.03
N ILE A 294 9.86 15.03 -24.88
CA ILE A 294 8.61 14.33 -24.51
C ILE A 294 7.45 15.01 -25.23
N VAL A 295 7.12 14.52 -26.42
CA VAL A 295 6.12 15.13 -27.31
C VAL A 295 4.69 14.74 -26.97
N ALA A 296 4.50 13.65 -26.21
CA ALA A 296 3.21 13.24 -25.65
C ALA A 296 3.43 12.35 -24.44
N ASN A 297 2.63 12.49 -23.41
CA ASN A 297 2.58 11.56 -22.27
C ASN A 297 1.17 11.46 -21.69
N ASN A 298 0.83 10.26 -21.25
CA ASN A 298 -0.40 9.97 -20.49
C ASN A 298 -0.19 8.68 -19.71
N GLU A 299 -0.55 8.67 -18.45
CA GLU A 299 -0.35 7.53 -17.54
C GLU A 299 -0.95 6.21 -18.09
N PHE A 300 -2.05 6.31 -18.85
CA PHE A 300 -2.76 5.15 -19.42
C PHE A 300 -2.28 4.76 -20.83
N ASP A 301 -1.85 5.75 -21.61
CA ASP A 301 -1.56 5.55 -23.04
C ASP A 301 -0.08 5.31 -23.33
N GLY A 302 0.81 5.86 -22.50
CA GLY A 302 2.25 5.77 -22.72
C GLY A 302 2.92 7.13 -23.02
N GLU A 303 4.21 7.11 -23.29
CA GLU A 303 5.05 8.27 -23.59
C GLU A 303 5.62 8.19 -25.01
N GLU A 304 5.61 9.32 -25.71
CA GLU A 304 6.30 9.50 -26.98
C GLU A 304 7.48 10.44 -26.80
N TYR A 305 8.68 9.98 -27.12
CA TYR A 305 9.92 10.70 -26.97
C TYR A 305 10.61 10.85 -28.32
N ASP A 306 10.94 12.08 -28.71
CA ASP A 306 11.68 12.42 -29.92
C ASP A 306 13.05 12.97 -29.54
N ALA A 307 14.08 12.15 -29.64
CA ALA A 307 15.45 12.54 -29.28
C ALA A 307 16.04 13.68 -30.15
N ARG A 308 15.45 13.95 -31.31
CA ARG A 308 15.85 15.08 -32.16
C ARG A 308 15.54 16.44 -31.54
N LEU A 309 14.67 16.45 -30.50
CA LEU A 309 14.24 17.65 -29.75
C LEU A 309 14.95 17.76 -28.39
N GLU A 310 15.98 16.97 -28.14
CA GLU A 310 16.74 17.07 -26.91
C GLU A 310 17.41 18.46 -26.77
N MET A 311 17.39 18.95 -25.54
CA MET A 311 17.87 20.26 -25.14
C MET A 311 19.00 20.07 -24.12
N GLU A 312 20.21 19.74 -24.61
CA GLU A 312 21.35 19.47 -23.72
C GLU A 312 21.63 20.67 -22.80
N GLY A 313 21.80 20.43 -21.51
CA GLY A 313 22.11 21.46 -20.53
C GLY A 313 20.93 22.38 -20.13
N TRP A 314 19.70 22.10 -20.55
CA TRP A 314 18.54 22.96 -20.29
C TRP A 314 18.33 23.27 -18.81
N ASN A 315 18.76 22.40 -17.91
CA ASN A 315 18.62 22.50 -16.44
C ASN A 315 19.94 22.90 -15.74
N THR A 316 20.88 23.50 -16.49
CA THR A 316 22.16 24.05 -16.00
C THR A 316 22.31 25.54 -16.31
N ASN A 317 23.26 26.20 -15.65
CA ASN A 317 23.55 27.63 -15.88
C ASN A 317 24.07 27.92 -17.29
N GLY A 318 23.62 29.04 -17.86
CA GLY A 318 24.13 29.54 -19.15
C GLY A 318 23.50 28.89 -20.38
N PHE A 319 22.43 28.10 -20.21
CA PHE A 319 21.66 27.59 -21.34
C PHE A 319 20.92 28.74 -22.04
N ASP A 320 20.94 28.74 -23.37
CA ASP A 320 20.20 29.74 -24.16
C ASP A 320 18.70 29.43 -24.19
N ASP A 321 17.95 30.07 -23.29
CA ASP A 321 16.50 29.99 -23.18
C ASP A 321 15.76 31.15 -23.89
N GLY A 322 16.43 31.88 -24.76
CA GLY A 322 15.86 33.05 -25.46
C GLY A 322 14.62 32.72 -26.30
N ALA A 323 14.52 31.49 -26.79
CA ALA A 323 13.36 30.99 -27.54
C ALA A 323 12.21 30.49 -26.65
N TRP A 324 12.43 30.35 -25.31
CA TRP A 324 11.40 29.90 -24.37
C TRP A 324 10.46 31.08 -24.02
N LYS A 325 9.24 30.73 -23.71
CA LYS A 325 8.20 31.69 -23.30
C LYS A 325 8.34 32.08 -21.82
N THR A 326 7.76 33.22 -21.46
CA THR A 326 7.35 33.50 -20.07
C THR A 326 6.16 32.63 -19.73
N PRO A 327 6.13 31.94 -18.59
CA PRO A 327 4.97 31.14 -18.20
C PRO A 327 3.76 32.03 -17.88
N ASP A 328 2.58 31.47 -18.11
CA ASP A 328 1.33 32.09 -17.68
C ASP A 328 1.17 31.90 -16.17
N VAL A 329 0.61 32.91 -15.49
CA VAL A 329 0.11 32.75 -14.13
C VAL A 329 -1.22 32.00 -14.20
N MET A 330 -1.26 30.83 -13.58
CA MET A 330 -2.41 29.93 -13.60
C MET A 330 -3.28 30.17 -12.36
N GLU A 331 -4.58 30.02 -12.52
CA GLU A 331 -5.49 30.05 -11.38
C GLU A 331 -5.21 28.89 -10.43
N ALA A 332 -5.13 29.16 -9.13
CA ALA A 332 -4.95 28.11 -8.13
C ALA A 332 -6.23 27.26 -8.02
N PRO A 333 -6.13 25.93 -8.02
CA PRO A 333 -7.27 25.10 -7.66
C PRO A 333 -7.72 25.39 -6.21
N ALA A 334 -9.00 25.15 -5.93
CA ALA A 334 -9.59 25.42 -4.62
C ALA A 334 -9.08 24.51 -3.49
N GLY A 335 -8.35 23.44 -3.81
CA GLY A 335 -7.85 22.47 -2.82
C GLY A 335 -6.81 23.08 -1.88
N LYS A 336 -6.88 22.69 -0.60
CA LYS A 336 -5.92 23.11 0.43
C LYS A 336 -4.54 22.51 0.14
N LEU A 337 -3.50 23.35 0.09
CA LEU A 337 -2.10 22.89 0.06
C LEU A 337 -1.77 22.14 1.33
N THR A 338 -1.26 20.92 1.19
CA THR A 338 -0.97 20.02 2.32
C THR A 338 0.36 19.31 2.05
N ALA A 339 1.26 19.31 3.03
CA ALA A 339 2.49 18.53 2.91
C ALA A 339 2.15 17.03 2.83
N GLN A 340 2.70 16.36 1.83
CA GLN A 340 2.48 14.92 1.64
C GLN A 340 3.11 14.14 2.79
N GLN A 341 2.32 13.28 3.45
CA GLN A 341 2.79 12.46 4.56
C GLN A 341 3.03 10.99 4.18
N ASN A 342 2.28 10.47 3.22
CA ASN A 342 2.52 9.12 2.70
C ASN A 342 3.79 9.07 1.83
N PRO A 343 4.43 7.90 1.71
CA PRO A 343 5.63 7.72 0.88
C PRO A 343 5.38 8.08 -0.58
N ASN A 344 6.44 8.48 -1.28
CA ASN A 344 6.43 8.64 -2.73
C ASN A 344 6.61 7.28 -3.43
N ILE A 345 6.22 7.21 -4.69
CA ILE A 345 6.50 6.05 -5.54
C ILE A 345 7.97 6.10 -5.96
N ARG A 346 8.64 4.95 -5.91
CA ARG A 346 10.03 4.76 -6.37
C ARG A 346 10.20 3.46 -7.14
N VAL A 347 11.28 3.35 -7.88
CA VAL A 347 11.75 2.06 -8.39
C VAL A 347 12.27 1.25 -7.20
N GLN A 348 11.61 0.12 -6.93
CA GLN A 348 11.94 -0.75 -5.80
C GLN A 348 12.76 -1.97 -6.20
N GLU A 349 12.63 -2.40 -7.45
CA GLU A 349 13.25 -3.61 -7.97
C GLU A 349 13.43 -3.51 -9.49
N THR A 350 14.38 -4.24 -10.04
CA THR A 350 14.56 -4.38 -11.48
C THR A 350 14.48 -5.84 -11.92
N LEU A 351 13.85 -6.10 -13.06
CA LEU A 351 13.74 -7.42 -13.67
C LEU A 351 14.37 -7.45 -15.06
N LYS A 352 14.93 -8.60 -15.41
CA LYS A 352 15.36 -8.88 -16.80
C LYS A 352 14.34 -9.78 -17.47
N PRO A 353 14.06 -9.60 -18.76
CA PRO A 353 13.22 -10.52 -19.50
C PRO A 353 13.86 -11.92 -19.53
N VAL A 354 13.02 -12.95 -19.51
CA VAL A 354 13.45 -14.38 -19.52
C VAL A 354 13.47 -14.97 -20.91
N ALA A 355 12.73 -14.38 -21.87
CA ALA A 355 12.68 -14.86 -23.27
C ALA A 355 12.38 -13.73 -24.25
N VAL A 356 12.78 -13.94 -25.52
CA VAL A 356 12.37 -13.11 -26.66
C VAL A 356 11.95 -14.04 -27.82
N PHE A 357 10.75 -13.80 -28.34
CA PHE A 357 10.14 -14.57 -29.42
C PHE A 357 10.05 -13.74 -30.70
N ASP A 358 10.38 -14.37 -31.85
CA ASP A 358 10.18 -13.77 -33.17
C ASP A 358 8.70 -13.85 -33.58
N ARG A 359 8.19 -12.77 -34.19
CA ARG A 359 6.86 -12.74 -34.79
C ARG A 359 6.94 -12.73 -36.32
N PRO A 360 5.98 -13.34 -37.02
CA PRO A 360 5.97 -13.39 -38.50
C PRO A 360 5.93 -12.00 -39.16
N ASP A 361 5.41 -10.99 -38.47
CA ASP A 361 5.32 -9.61 -38.94
C ASP A 361 6.59 -8.75 -38.68
N GLY A 362 7.69 -9.40 -38.27
CA GLY A 362 8.98 -8.76 -38.04
C GLY A 362 9.09 -8.02 -36.70
N LYS A 363 8.17 -8.28 -35.78
CA LYS A 363 8.21 -7.79 -34.42
C LYS A 363 8.78 -8.85 -33.46
N TYR A 364 9.00 -8.44 -32.22
CA TYR A 364 9.54 -9.31 -31.17
C TYR A 364 8.65 -9.23 -29.93
N ILE A 365 8.39 -10.37 -29.27
CA ILE A 365 7.71 -10.41 -27.99
C ILE A 365 8.72 -10.76 -26.90
N LEU A 366 8.84 -9.89 -25.89
CA LEU A 366 9.56 -10.17 -24.65
C LEU A 366 8.62 -10.80 -23.63
N ASP A 367 9.10 -11.82 -22.90
CA ASP A 367 8.46 -12.31 -21.67
C ASP A 367 9.32 -11.88 -20.47
N MET A 368 8.73 -11.12 -19.55
CA MET A 368 9.39 -10.70 -18.29
C MET A 368 9.40 -11.83 -17.24
N GLY A 369 8.70 -12.94 -17.49
CA GLY A 369 8.56 -14.04 -16.52
C GLY A 369 7.64 -13.74 -15.33
N GLN A 370 7.28 -12.48 -15.13
CA GLN A 370 6.45 -11.98 -14.03
C GLN A 370 5.52 -10.87 -14.54
N ASN A 371 4.24 -10.93 -14.19
CA ASN A 371 3.35 -9.78 -14.37
C ASN A 371 3.76 -8.70 -13.34
N MET A 372 4.24 -7.58 -13.84
CA MET A 372 4.85 -6.49 -13.08
C MET A 372 4.20 -5.15 -13.41
N VAL A 373 4.47 -4.14 -12.58
CA VAL A 373 4.02 -2.77 -12.84
C VAL A 373 5.18 -1.78 -12.83
N GLY A 374 5.26 -0.99 -13.88
CA GLY A 374 6.31 -0.01 -14.10
C GLY A 374 6.57 0.22 -15.58
N TRP A 375 7.83 0.26 -15.99
CA TRP A 375 8.24 0.51 -17.37
C TRP A 375 9.51 -0.27 -17.76
N LEU A 376 9.91 -0.19 -19.03
CA LEU A 376 11.19 -0.69 -19.50
C LEU A 376 12.19 0.47 -19.69
N SER A 377 13.44 0.28 -19.27
CA SER A 377 14.58 0.95 -19.87
C SER A 377 15.18 0.06 -20.96
N VAL A 378 15.68 0.70 -22.02
CA VAL A 378 16.19 0.02 -23.21
C VAL A 378 17.56 0.55 -23.61
N ASN A 379 18.43 -0.36 -24.11
CA ASN A 379 19.70 -0.06 -24.73
C ASN A 379 19.70 -0.73 -26.12
N LEU A 380 19.31 0.00 -27.15
CA LEU A 380 19.02 -0.54 -28.47
C LEU A 380 19.79 0.22 -29.57
N LYS A 381 19.77 -0.30 -30.78
CA LYS A 381 20.26 0.40 -32.00
C LYS A 381 19.05 0.86 -32.80
N GLY A 382 19.06 2.14 -33.16
CA GLY A 382 17.99 2.75 -33.93
C GLY A 382 18.49 3.37 -35.25
N LYS A 383 17.52 3.78 -36.06
CA LYS A 383 17.74 4.56 -37.27
C LYS A 383 17.17 5.97 -37.04
N LYS A 384 17.91 6.98 -37.48
CA LYS A 384 17.49 8.38 -37.40
C LYS A 384 16.05 8.58 -37.88
N GLY A 385 15.20 9.10 -37.00
CA GLY A 385 13.82 9.43 -37.30
C GLY A 385 12.88 8.22 -37.48
N LYS A 386 13.35 6.96 -37.28
CA LYS A 386 12.53 5.76 -37.35
C LYS A 386 12.10 5.36 -35.94
N PRO A 387 10.80 5.45 -35.60
CA PRO A 387 10.34 5.13 -34.26
C PRO A 387 10.57 3.67 -33.87
N VAL A 388 10.99 3.44 -32.63
CA VAL A 388 10.98 2.14 -31.94
C VAL A 388 9.82 2.17 -30.95
N SER A 389 8.92 1.20 -31.03
CA SER A 389 7.71 1.15 -30.21
C SER A 389 7.72 -0.08 -29.32
N MET A 390 7.29 0.09 -28.09
CA MET A 390 7.09 -0.94 -27.06
C MET A 390 5.61 -0.92 -26.63
N LYS A 391 4.90 -2.00 -26.88
CA LYS A 391 3.50 -2.18 -26.51
C LYS A 391 3.38 -3.25 -25.45
N PHE A 392 2.64 -2.99 -24.39
CA PHE A 392 2.61 -3.79 -23.17
C PHE A 392 1.31 -4.57 -23.05
N ALA A 393 1.39 -5.80 -22.49
CA ALA A 393 0.21 -6.61 -22.16
C ALA A 393 0.51 -7.59 -21.03
N GLU A 394 -0.53 -7.99 -20.30
CA GLU A 394 -0.42 -8.98 -19.23
C GLU A 394 -0.38 -10.41 -19.78
N LEU A 395 -1.04 -10.70 -20.89
CA LEU A 395 -1.29 -12.02 -21.45
C LEU A 395 -0.99 -12.08 -22.96
N LEU A 396 -0.81 -13.29 -23.46
CA LEU A 396 -0.74 -13.58 -24.89
C LEU A 396 -2.01 -14.30 -25.37
N GLN A 397 -2.34 -14.08 -26.64
CA GLN A 397 -3.31 -14.91 -27.38
C GLN A 397 -2.71 -16.27 -27.73
N LYS A 398 -3.54 -17.20 -28.17
CA LYS A 398 -3.10 -18.55 -28.57
C LYS A 398 -2.11 -18.58 -29.74
N ASP A 399 -2.13 -17.53 -30.58
CA ASP A 399 -1.19 -17.36 -31.70
C ASP A 399 0.13 -16.68 -31.29
N GLY A 400 0.28 -16.36 -29.99
CA GLY A 400 1.44 -15.69 -29.41
C GLY A 400 1.47 -14.17 -29.62
N SER A 401 0.41 -13.55 -30.16
CA SER A 401 0.25 -12.09 -30.15
C SER A 401 -0.19 -11.58 -28.78
N LEU A 402 -0.02 -10.25 -28.54
CA LEU A 402 -0.49 -9.64 -27.30
C LEU A 402 -2.01 -9.72 -27.18
N TYR A 403 -2.48 -10.05 -25.99
CA TYR A 403 -3.88 -9.94 -25.63
C TYR A 403 -4.19 -8.52 -25.16
N LEU A 404 -4.94 -7.76 -25.94
CA LEU A 404 -5.16 -6.32 -25.72
C LEU A 404 -6.59 -5.96 -25.33
N ALA A 405 -7.54 -6.90 -25.43
CA ALA A 405 -8.95 -6.60 -25.20
C ALA A 405 -9.22 -6.14 -23.75
N ASN A 406 -8.46 -6.65 -22.77
CA ASN A 406 -8.56 -6.27 -21.37
C ASN A 406 -7.94 -4.90 -21.04
N LEU A 407 -7.31 -4.22 -21.99
CA LEU A 407 -6.82 -2.85 -21.83
C LEU A 407 -7.93 -1.81 -22.03
N ARG A 408 -9.04 -2.23 -22.64
CA ARG A 408 -10.17 -1.37 -23.03
C ARG A 408 -9.71 -0.24 -23.95
N THR A 409 -9.75 1.03 -23.51
CA THR A 409 -9.36 2.19 -24.33
C THR A 409 -7.90 2.62 -24.13
N ALA A 410 -7.17 2.08 -23.15
CA ALA A 410 -5.78 2.42 -22.88
C ALA A 410 -4.86 1.93 -24.02
N GLN A 411 -3.96 2.82 -24.52
CA GLN A 411 -3.06 2.49 -25.63
C GLN A 411 -1.83 1.70 -25.20
N VAL A 412 -1.35 1.92 -23.99
CA VAL A 412 -0.26 1.19 -23.31
C VAL A 412 0.96 1.00 -24.22
N THR A 413 1.42 2.10 -24.83
CA THR A 413 2.49 2.07 -25.84
C THR A 413 3.49 3.20 -25.61
N ASP A 414 4.77 2.86 -25.44
CA ASP A 414 5.88 3.81 -25.38
C ASP A 414 6.62 3.85 -26.72
N ILE A 415 7.00 5.04 -27.17
CA ILE A 415 7.61 5.27 -28.48
C ILE A 415 8.86 6.14 -28.31
N TYR A 416 10.00 5.68 -28.88
CA TYR A 416 11.24 6.45 -28.94
C TYR A 416 11.66 6.67 -30.39
N THR A 417 11.93 7.94 -30.78
CA THR A 417 12.41 8.30 -32.09
C THR A 417 13.89 8.75 -31.99
N PRO A 418 14.85 7.97 -32.53
CA PRO A 418 16.27 8.29 -32.47
C PRO A 418 16.66 9.59 -33.23
N ALA A 419 17.54 10.38 -32.64
CA ALA A 419 18.12 11.55 -33.30
C ALA A 419 19.13 11.19 -34.38
N GLU A 420 19.87 10.10 -34.22
CA GLU A 420 20.92 9.63 -35.14
C GLU A 420 20.83 8.10 -35.30
N ASP A 421 21.54 7.57 -36.33
CA ASP A 421 21.74 6.13 -36.48
C ASP A 421 22.72 5.63 -35.41
N GLY A 422 22.40 4.52 -34.73
CA GLY A 422 23.33 3.93 -33.76
C GLY A 422 22.70 3.56 -32.45
N ASP A 423 23.53 3.40 -31.42
CA ASP A 423 23.12 2.98 -30.08
C ASP A 423 22.43 4.14 -29.36
N PHE A 424 21.36 3.79 -28.62
CA PHE A 424 20.66 4.70 -27.73
C PHE A 424 20.25 4.00 -26.43
N SER A 425 20.14 4.80 -25.36
CA SER A 425 19.60 4.39 -24.07
C SER A 425 18.43 5.29 -23.72
N TRP A 426 17.31 4.70 -23.34
CA TRP A 426 16.12 5.47 -23.02
C TRP A 426 15.20 4.74 -22.03
N GLN A 427 14.42 5.50 -21.25
CA GLN A 427 13.28 5.08 -20.46
C GLN A 427 12.24 6.19 -20.38
N PRO A 428 10.93 5.86 -20.30
CA PRO A 428 9.88 6.84 -20.09
C PRO A 428 9.93 7.45 -18.68
N ARG A 429 9.17 8.54 -18.44
CA ARG A 429 9.17 9.28 -17.17
C ARG A 429 7.82 9.35 -16.49
N PHE A 430 6.75 9.66 -17.25
CA PHE A 430 5.44 10.01 -16.71
C PHE A 430 4.35 8.98 -17.02
N VAL A 431 4.74 7.73 -17.18
CA VAL A 431 3.87 6.62 -17.52
C VAL A 431 4.27 5.35 -16.77
N TYR A 432 3.31 4.48 -16.55
CA TYR A 432 3.56 3.12 -16.09
C TYR A 432 2.55 2.14 -16.73
N HIS A 433 2.93 0.89 -16.80
CA HIS A 433 2.15 -0.19 -17.39
C HIS A 433 2.09 -1.38 -16.44
N GLY A 434 0.96 -2.10 -16.45
CA GLY A 434 0.83 -3.45 -15.89
C GLY A 434 1.06 -4.46 -17.00
N PHE A 435 2.10 -5.31 -16.90
CA PHE A 435 2.49 -6.19 -18.00
C PHE A 435 3.38 -7.36 -17.58
N ARG A 436 3.29 -8.42 -18.35
CA ARG A 436 4.28 -9.49 -18.41
C ARG A 436 4.95 -9.55 -19.79
N PHE A 437 4.22 -9.22 -20.85
CA PHE A 437 4.71 -9.30 -22.21
C PHE A 437 4.85 -7.93 -22.86
N VAL A 438 5.87 -7.77 -23.72
CA VAL A 438 6.09 -6.51 -24.43
C VAL A 438 6.37 -6.81 -25.90
N GLU A 439 5.57 -6.24 -26.81
CA GLU A 439 5.82 -6.25 -28.24
C GLU A 439 6.76 -5.10 -28.60
N VAL A 440 7.93 -5.42 -29.14
CA VAL A 440 8.92 -4.46 -29.65
C VAL A 440 8.87 -4.43 -31.17
N SER A 441 8.74 -3.24 -31.74
CA SER A 441 8.71 -3.01 -33.17
C SER A 441 9.62 -1.86 -33.60
N GLY A 442 9.90 -1.72 -34.88
CA GLY A 442 10.77 -0.66 -35.43
C GLY A 442 12.24 -1.03 -35.50
N LEU A 443 12.64 -2.21 -35.07
CA LEU A 443 14.01 -2.75 -35.21
C LEU A 443 14.16 -3.53 -36.52
N ASP A 444 15.37 -3.55 -37.08
CA ASP A 444 15.75 -4.38 -38.23
C ASP A 444 16.67 -5.58 -37.86
N TYR A 445 16.76 -5.85 -36.56
CA TYR A 445 17.51 -6.96 -35.96
C TYR A 445 16.77 -7.50 -34.72
N LYS A 446 17.09 -8.76 -34.35
CA LYS A 446 16.57 -9.35 -33.11
C LYS A 446 17.33 -8.78 -31.90
N PRO A 447 16.63 -8.14 -30.93
CA PRO A 447 17.30 -7.57 -29.78
C PRO A 447 17.74 -8.65 -28.79
N GLU A 448 18.83 -8.41 -28.07
CA GLU A 448 19.30 -9.24 -26.97
C GLU A 448 18.49 -8.99 -25.70
N LEU A 449 18.28 -10.01 -24.85
CA LEU A 449 17.57 -9.87 -23.57
C LEU A 449 18.23 -8.84 -22.65
N SER A 450 19.56 -8.75 -22.68
CA SER A 450 20.35 -7.80 -21.88
C SER A 450 20.04 -6.34 -22.19
N ALA A 451 19.49 -6.06 -23.37
CA ALA A 451 19.14 -4.71 -23.82
C ALA A 451 17.95 -4.11 -23.05
N PHE A 452 17.21 -4.92 -22.29
CA PHE A 452 16.00 -4.49 -21.59
C PHE A 452 16.14 -4.65 -20.08
N THR A 453 15.57 -3.70 -19.34
CA THR A 453 15.42 -3.78 -17.88
C THR A 453 14.02 -3.30 -17.50
N GLY A 454 13.24 -4.16 -16.86
CA GLY A 454 11.97 -3.79 -16.24
C GLY A 454 12.21 -3.10 -14.90
N HIS A 455 11.60 -1.95 -14.69
CA HIS A 455 11.62 -1.20 -13.43
C HIS A 455 10.30 -1.39 -12.71
N VAL A 456 10.33 -2.05 -11.55
CA VAL A 456 9.14 -2.29 -10.72
C VAL A 456 8.95 -1.12 -9.77
N ILE A 457 7.77 -0.51 -9.81
CA ILE A 457 7.46 0.68 -9.01
C ILE A 457 6.28 0.43 -8.08
N TYR A 458 6.34 1.00 -6.90
CA TYR A 458 5.22 1.15 -5.94
C TYR A 458 5.62 2.15 -4.84
N ASP A 459 4.65 2.54 -3.99
CA ASP A 459 4.91 3.42 -2.84
C ASP A 459 6.04 2.85 -1.98
N GLU A 460 7.04 3.69 -1.65
CA GLU A 460 8.19 3.28 -0.86
C GLU A 460 7.77 2.86 0.54
N MET A 461 7.78 1.58 0.80
CA MET A 461 7.43 1.02 2.10
C MET A 461 8.18 -0.29 2.37
N ALA A 462 8.44 -0.56 3.64
CA ALA A 462 9.10 -1.78 4.05
C ALA A 462 8.18 -3.00 3.85
N THR A 463 8.75 -4.09 3.32
CA THR A 463 8.16 -5.43 3.41
C THR A 463 8.38 -5.96 4.82
N THR A 464 7.31 -6.15 5.57
CA THR A 464 7.32 -6.56 6.99
C THR A 464 7.02 -8.04 7.18
N GLY A 465 6.36 -8.69 6.22
CA GLY A 465 5.97 -10.09 6.31
C GLY A 465 6.78 -11.02 5.43
N ARG A 466 7.08 -12.21 5.99
CA ARG A 466 7.60 -13.35 5.23
C ARG A 466 6.80 -14.58 5.63
N PHE A 467 6.54 -15.44 4.66
CA PHE A 467 5.76 -16.65 4.88
C PHE A 467 6.24 -17.75 3.93
N GLU A 468 6.54 -18.91 4.47
CA GLU A 468 6.98 -20.08 3.72
C GLU A 468 6.44 -21.36 4.37
N THR A 469 6.17 -22.37 3.57
CA THR A 469 5.63 -23.65 4.02
C THR A 469 6.29 -24.82 3.29
N SER A 470 6.04 -26.04 3.74
CA SER A 470 6.42 -27.27 3.01
C SER A 470 5.63 -27.49 1.71
N ASN A 471 4.56 -26.71 1.43
CA ASN A 471 3.73 -26.87 0.24
C ASN A 471 4.05 -25.81 -0.83
N PRO A 472 4.66 -26.17 -1.97
CA PRO A 472 5.03 -25.22 -3.03
C PRO A 472 3.86 -24.42 -3.61
N LEU A 473 2.65 -25.00 -3.68
CA LEU A 473 1.47 -24.30 -4.17
C LEU A 473 1.05 -23.17 -3.23
N VAL A 474 1.06 -23.41 -1.92
CA VAL A 474 0.76 -22.41 -0.89
C VAL A 474 1.78 -21.26 -0.98
N ASN A 475 3.06 -21.57 -1.14
CA ASN A 475 4.13 -20.58 -1.30
C ASN A 475 3.95 -19.76 -2.59
N GLN A 476 3.54 -20.38 -3.70
CA GLN A 476 3.30 -19.68 -4.95
C GLN A 476 2.06 -18.75 -4.86
N ILE A 477 0.99 -19.16 -4.15
CA ILE A 477 -0.18 -18.31 -3.90
C ILE A 477 0.24 -17.08 -3.08
N HIS A 478 1.04 -17.25 -2.02
CA HIS A 478 1.57 -16.13 -1.23
C HIS A 478 2.43 -15.19 -2.09
N LYS A 479 3.30 -15.72 -2.94
CA LYS A 479 4.12 -14.94 -3.88
C LYS A 479 3.24 -14.16 -4.86
N ASN A 480 2.20 -14.77 -5.43
CA ASN A 480 1.27 -14.09 -6.33
C ASN A 480 0.50 -12.96 -5.61
N SER A 481 0.13 -13.18 -4.34
CA SER A 481 -0.50 -12.17 -3.47
C SER A 481 0.44 -10.97 -3.23
N TYR A 482 1.69 -11.23 -2.88
CA TYR A 482 2.73 -10.20 -2.70
C TYR A 482 2.90 -9.33 -3.96
N TRP A 483 2.95 -9.96 -5.15
CA TRP A 483 3.06 -9.25 -6.42
C TRP A 483 1.79 -8.48 -6.76
N GLY A 484 0.60 -9.03 -6.55
CA GLY A 484 -0.68 -8.37 -6.79
C GLY A 484 -0.86 -7.12 -5.93
N ILE A 485 -0.55 -7.20 -4.63
CA ILE A 485 -0.70 -6.10 -3.69
C ILE A 485 0.22 -4.92 -4.06
N ARG A 486 1.54 -5.15 -4.16
CA ARG A 486 2.51 -4.08 -4.46
C ARG A 486 2.31 -3.46 -5.84
N SER A 487 1.81 -4.24 -6.78
CA SER A 487 1.46 -3.77 -8.12
C SER A 487 0.36 -2.71 -8.13
N ASN A 488 -0.45 -2.66 -7.08
CA ASN A 488 -1.61 -1.80 -6.96
C ASN A 488 -1.47 -0.72 -5.87
N TYR A 489 -0.25 -0.38 -5.43
CA TYR A 489 0.06 0.75 -4.56
C TYR A 489 0.61 1.92 -5.38
N ARG A 490 -0.17 3.00 -5.51
CA ARG A 490 0.08 4.19 -6.36
C ARG A 490 -0.38 5.48 -5.69
N GLY A 491 0.04 5.72 -4.42
CA GLY A 491 -0.47 6.80 -3.59
C GLY A 491 -1.92 6.58 -3.15
N MET A 492 -2.52 5.50 -3.57
CA MET A 492 -3.79 4.92 -3.19
C MET A 492 -3.78 3.44 -3.56
N PRO A 493 -4.57 2.57 -2.92
CA PRO A 493 -4.71 1.19 -3.34
C PRO A 493 -5.61 1.13 -4.59
N THR A 494 -5.04 0.83 -5.77
CA THR A 494 -5.80 0.70 -7.03
C THR A 494 -6.37 -0.70 -7.20
N ASP A 495 -7.43 -0.81 -8.01
CA ASP A 495 -8.07 -2.07 -8.42
C ASP A 495 -7.16 -2.88 -9.35
N CYS A 496 -6.66 -2.24 -10.37
CA CYS A 496 -5.87 -2.86 -11.44
C CYS A 496 -4.80 -1.89 -11.97
N PRO A 497 -3.72 -2.39 -12.64
CA PRO A 497 -2.64 -1.52 -13.11
C PRO A 497 -2.59 -1.32 -14.63
N GLN A 498 -3.35 -2.10 -15.44
CA GLN A 498 -3.06 -2.22 -16.87
C GLN A 498 -3.98 -1.43 -17.80
N ARG A 499 -5.25 -1.23 -17.40
CA ARG A 499 -6.33 -0.68 -18.25
C ARG A 499 -6.62 0.79 -17.94
N ASP A 500 -7.65 1.36 -18.58
CA ASP A 500 -8.10 2.74 -18.42
C ASP A 500 -8.90 3.03 -17.13
N GLU A 501 -8.69 2.27 -16.07
CA GLU A 501 -9.34 2.38 -14.76
C GLU A 501 -8.33 2.81 -13.70
N ARG A 502 -7.63 1.90 -13.04
CA ARG A 502 -6.56 2.18 -12.05
C ARG A 502 -7.01 3.10 -10.92
N LEU A 503 -8.12 2.75 -10.28
CA LEU A 503 -8.82 3.57 -9.28
C LEU A 503 -8.82 2.93 -7.90
N GLY A 504 -9.03 3.77 -6.87
CA GLY A 504 -9.17 3.33 -5.49
C GLY A 504 -10.58 2.81 -5.19
N TRP A 505 -10.96 1.65 -5.76
CA TRP A 505 -12.21 0.98 -5.45
C TRP A 505 -12.25 0.52 -4.00
N LEU A 506 -13.30 0.91 -3.26
CA LEU A 506 -13.36 0.69 -1.82
C LEU A 506 -13.58 -0.80 -1.48
N GLY A 507 -14.48 -1.47 -2.17
CA GLY A 507 -14.82 -2.88 -1.92
C GLY A 507 -13.65 -3.85 -2.08
N ASP A 508 -12.70 -3.50 -2.95
CA ASP A 508 -11.53 -4.33 -3.25
C ASP A 508 -10.59 -4.50 -2.05
N ARG A 509 -10.62 -3.56 -1.11
CA ARG A 509 -9.67 -3.50 0.02
C ARG A 509 -10.27 -3.75 1.38
N ALA A 510 -11.55 -3.56 1.60
CA ALA A 510 -12.25 -3.69 2.87
C ALA A 510 -11.49 -4.51 3.95
N THR A 511 -11.93 -5.73 4.28
CA THR A 511 -11.22 -6.58 5.25
C THR A 511 -9.87 -7.11 4.73
N GLY A 512 -9.65 -7.15 3.42
CA GLY A 512 -8.36 -7.55 2.81
C GLY A 512 -7.17 -6.69 3.27
N ALA A 513 -7.41 -5.42 3.62
CA ALA A 513 -6.39 -4.51 4.13
C ALA A 513 -5.64 -5.04 5.36
N TYR A 514 -6.30 -5.80 6.24
CA TYR A 514 -5.63 -6.44 7.39
C TYR A 514 -4.58 -7.47 6.96
N GLY A 515 -4.85 -8.24 5.90
CA GLY A 515 -3.90 -9.20 5.35
C GLY A 515 -2.70 -8.52 4.71
N GLU A 516 -2.94 -7.42 4.01
CA GLU A 516 -1.87 -6.62 3.38
C GLU A 516 -0.92 -6.01 4.43
N ALA A 517 -1.45 -5.61 5.60
CA ALA A 517 -0.67 -5.03 6.69
C ALA A 517 0.29 -6.04 7.36
N PHE A 518 0.08 -7.35 7.20
CA PHE A 518 1.09 -8.33 7.57
C PHE A 518 2.29 -8.33 6.63
N ILE A 519 2.09 -8.01 5.34
CA ILE A 519 3.15 -8.07 4.33
C ILE A 519 3.90 -6.75 4.22
N PHE A 520 3.20 -5.60 4.33
CA PHE A 520 3.76 -4.27 4.10
C PHE A 520 3.48 -3.32 5.27
N ASN A 521 4.45 -2.44 5.56
CA ASN A 521 4.20 -1.29 6.43
C ASN A 521 3.43 -0.22 5.64
N ASN A 522 2.14 -0.46 5.46
CA ASN A 522 1.25 0.34 4.60
C ASN A 522 0.44 1.40 5.37
N ALA A 523 0.75 1.64 6.65
CA ALA A 523 -0.02 2.55 7.51
C ALA A 523 -0.19 3.95 6.90
N GLN A 524 0.87 4.54 6.36
CA GLN A 524 0.84 5.90 5.81
C GLN A 524 0.02 5.99 4.51
N LEU A 525 0.09 4.95 3.65
CA LEU A 525 -0.74 4.86 2.45
C LEU A 525 -2.22 4.84 2.81
N TYR A 526 -2.60 4.00 3.77
CA TYR A 526 -3.99 3.84 4.20
C TYR A 526 -4.51 5.03 5.01
N ASN A 527 -3.68 5.69 5.82
CA ASN A 527 -4.04 6.97 6.45
C ASN A 527 -4.39 8.04 5.41
N LYS A 528 -3.57 8.16 4.36
CA LYS A 528 -3.83 9.07 3.24
C LYS A 528 -5.13 8.70 2.52
N TRP A 529 -5.37 7.41 2.28
CA TRP A 529 -6.56 6.95 1.57
C TRP A 529 -7.86 7.17 2.36
N LEU A 530 -7.84 7.05 3.69
CA LEU A 530 -8.98 7.43 4.53
C LEU A 530 -9.32 8.91 4.40
N GLN A 531 -8.29 9.77 4.28
CA GLN A 531 -8.51 11.19 3.99
C GLN A 531 -9.11 11.41 2.60
N ASP A 532 -8.67 10.65 1.58
CA ASP A 532 -9.27 10.71 0.25
C ASP A 532 -10.74 10.27 0.26
N ILE A 533 -11.10 9.27 1.07
CA ILE A 533 -12.49 8.81 1.23
C ILE A 533 -13.34 9.94 1.82
N GLU A 534 -12.88 10.58 2.90
CA GLU A 534 -13.61 11.72 3.49
C GLU A 534 -13.70 12.90 2.53
N ASP A 535 -12.60 13.27 1.85
CA ASP A 535 -12.58 14.35 0.84
C ASP A 535 -13.55 14.06 -0.33
N SER A 536 -13.83 12.77 -0.61
CA SER A 536 -14.72 12.31 -1.66
C SER A 536 -16.19 12.18 -1.24
N MET A 537 -16.51 12.43 0.03
CA MET A 537 -17.93 12.38 0.49
C MET A 537 -18.77 13.46 -0.16
N SER A 538 -20.02 13.13 -0.46
CA SER A 538 -21.00 14.10 -0.90
C SER A 538 -21.42 15.06 0.23
N PRO A 539 -21.97 16.23 -0.08
CA PRO A 539 -22.52 17.14 0.93
C PRO A 539 -23.60 16.50 1.81
N GLU A 540 -24.38 15.58 1.26
CA GLU A 540 -25.45 14.86 1.95
C GLU A 540 -24.92 13.79 2.90
N GLY A 541 -23.67 13.33 2.72
CA GLY A 541 -23.00 12.34 3.56
C GLY A 541 -22.79 10.98 2.90
N SER A 542 -23.13 10.83 1.62
CA SER A 542 -22.82 9.61 0.87
C SER A 542 -21.31 9.46 0.62
N ILE A 543 -20.76 8.26 0.71
CA ILE A 543 -19.39 7.94 0.34
C ILE A 543 -19.35 7.44 -1.10
N SER A 544 -18.37 7.96 -1.88
CA SER A 544 -18.13 7.46 -3.24
C SER A 544 -17.51 6.07 -3.20
N ASP A 545 -17.95 5.18 -4.10
CA ASP A 545 -17.42 3.81 -4.19
C ASP A 545 -15.96 3.75 -4.66
N VAL A 546 -15.45 4.89 -5.20
CA VAL A 546 -14.08 5.09 -5.65
C VAL A 546 -13.48 6.32 -4.96
N SER A 547 -12.28 6.21 -4.39
CA SER A 547 -11.59 7.34 -3.75
C SER A 547 -10.09 7.37 -4.06
N PRO A 548 -9.54 8.55 -4.48
CA PRO A 548 -10.25 9.81 -4.79
C PRO A 548 -11.34 9.63 -5.84
N ASN A 549 -12.44 10.37 -5.76
CA ASN A 549 -13.59 10.17 -6.63
C ASN A 549 -13.37 10.76 -8.05
N TYR A 550 -12.35 10.26 -8.73
CA TYR A 550 -12.11 10.59 -10.15
C TYR A 550 -13.24 10.12 -11.05
N TRP A 551 -13.84 9.01 -10.69
CA TRP A 551 -15.12 8.54 -11.22
C TRP A 551 -16.17 8.73 -10.14
N THR A 552 -17.14 9.61 -10.39
CA THR A 552 -18.16 9.97 -9.40
C THR A 552 -19.26 8.91 -9.38
N ILE A 553 -19.16 7.99 -8.42
CA ILE A 553 -20.14 6.91 -8.21
C ILE A 553 -20.57 6.96 -6.75
N TYR A 554 -21.86 7.28 -6.52
CA TYR A 554 -22.51 7.21 -5.22
C TYR A 554 -23.66 6.21 -5.34
N ALA A 555 -23.35 4.94 -5.19
CA ALA A 555 -24.33 3.87 -5.39
C ALA A 555 -25.31 3.71 -4.22
N GLU A 556 -25.11 4.42 -3.11
CA GLU A 556 -25.85 4.22 -1.85
C GLU A 556 -25.77 2.75 -1.39
N ASP A 557 -24.60 2.20 -1.51
CA ASP A 557 -24.22 0.84 -1.13
C ASP A 557 -23.59 0.84 0.26
N VAL A 558 -23.69 -0.23 1.00
CA VAL A 558 -23.05 -0.38 2.32
C VAL A 558 -21.72 -1.08 2.20
N THR A 559 -21.64 -2.05 1.30
CA THR A 559 -20.55 -3.04 1.27
C THR A 559 -19.22 -2.43 0.80
N TRP A 560 -19.21 -1.60 -0.24
CA TRP A 560 -18.01 -0.90 -0.71
C TRP A 560 -17.53 0.19 0.26
N PRO A 561 -18.38 1.15 0.68
CA PRO A 561 -18.00 2.17 1.66
C PRO A 561 -17.54 1.63 3.03
N SER A 562 -17.84 0.39 3.36
CA SER A 562 -17.37 -0.26 4.60
C SER A 562 -15.85 -0.21 4.77
N ALA A 563 -15.09 -0.09 3.67
CA ALA A 563 -13.64 0.09 3.69
C ALA A 563 -13.19 1.26 4.58
N PHE A 564 -13.97 2.35 4.64
CA PHE A 564 -13.67 3.50 5.51
C PHE A 564 -13.53 3.12 6.98
N PHE A 565 -14.32 2.17 7.43
CA PHE A 565 -14.35 1.67 8.81
C PHE A 565 -13.31 0.54 9.01
N TYR A 566 -13.26 -0.43 8.10
CA TYR A 566 -12.33 -1.56 8.23
C TYR A 566 -10.88 -1.13 8.17
N VAL A 567 -10.54 -0.16 7.30
CA VAL A 567 -9.18 0.37 7.20
C VAL A 567 -8.81 1.17 8.45
N ALA A 568 -9.72 1.97 9.01
CA ALA A 568 -9.46 2.69 10.26
C ALA A 568 -9.25 1.72 11.44
N ASP A 569 -10.06 0.65 11.54
CA ASP A 569 -9.89 -0.41 12.52
C ASP A 569 -8.58 -1.19 12.31
N MET A 570 -8.18 -1.44 11.07
CA MET A 570 -6.90 -2.07 10.73
C MET A 570 -5.72 -1.24 11.23
N LEU A 571 -5.71 0.07 11.01
CA LEU A 571 -4.65 0.95 11.50
C LEU A 571 -4.53 0.92 13.02
N TYR A 572 -5.67 0.91 13.72
CA TYR A 572 -5.70 0.78 15.17
C TYR A 572 -5.19 -0.58 15.65
N ARG A 573 -5.71 -1.68 15.09
CA ARG A 573 -5.36 -3.03 15.55
C ARG A 573 -3.94 -3.44 15.18
N GLN A 574 -3.50 -3.16 13.96
CA GLN A 574 -2.21 -3.61 13.45
C GLN A 574 -1.05 -2.68 13.86
N PHE A 575 -1.32 -1.37 13.94
CA PHE A 575 -0.26 -0.37 14.19
C PHE A 575 -0.43 0.38 15.51
N GLY A 576 -1.53 0.19 16.24
CA GLY A 576 -1.81 0.94 17.47
C GLY A 576 -2.19 2.40 17.22
N ASP A 577 -2.48 2.78 15.97
CA ASP A 577 -2.78 4.17 15.59
C ASP A 577 -4.29 4.45 15.59
N ASP A 578 -4.77 5.12 16.63
CA ASP A 578 -6.16 5.54 16.76
C ASP A 578 -6.45 6.91 16.10
N SER A 579 -5.46 7.57 15.54
CA SER A 579 -5.60 8.93 14.98
C SER A 579 -6.58 8.99 13.82
N ALA A 580 -6.60 7.97 12.96
CA ALA A 580 -7.56 7.88 11.86
C ALA A 580 -9.01 7.75 12.37
N ILE A 581 -9.24 6.91 13.40
CA ILE A 581 -10.56 6.80 14.04
C ILE A 581 -10.99 8.16 14.59
N ARG A 582 -10.12 8.85 15.36
CA ARG A 582 -10.43 10.16 15.94
C ARG A 582 -10.71 11.24 14.89
N ALA A 583 -9.89 11.26 13.83
CA ALA A 583 -10.05 12.26 12.77
C ALA A 583 -11.34 12.05 11.97
N HIS A 584 -11.68 10.80 11.64
CA HIS A 584 -12.77 10.49 10.71
C HIS A 584 -14.09 10.07 11.41
N TYR A 585 -14.13 9.94 12.74
CA TYR A 585 -15.35 9.55 13.46
C TYR A 585 -16.58 10.42 13.12
N PRO A 586 -16.48 11.77 13.03
CA PRO A 586 -17.62 12.58 12.64
C PRO A 586 -18.15 12.29 11.23
N ALA A 587 -17.24 12.01 10.28
CA ALA A 587 -17.60 11.65 8.91
C ALA A 587 -18.26 10.27 8.84
N MET A 588 -17.71 9.30 9.55
CA MET A 588 -18.28 7.95 9.68
C MET A 588 -19.69 8.00 10.29
N LYS A 589 -19.86 8.73 11.38
CA LYS A 589 -21.18 8.95 12.02
C LYS A 589 -22.18 9.59 11.06
N ARG A 590 -21.77 10.59 10.28
CA ARG A 590 -22.62 11.24 9.27
C ARG A 590 -23.05 10.24 8.18
N TRP A 591 -22.13 9.41 7.69
CA TRP A 591 -22.46 8.40 6.69
C TRP A 591 -23.41 7.33 7.24
N MET A 592 -23.19 6.84 8.47
CA MET A 592 -24.09 5.87 9.10
C MET A 592 -25.52 6.40 9.19
N ALA A 593 -25.69 7.67 9.61
CA ALA A 593 -27.01 8.31 9.67
C ALA A 593 -27.62 8.50 8.27
N HIS A 594 -26.82 8.90 7.28
CA HIS A 594 -27.25 9.01 5.89
C HIS A 594 -27.78 7.69 5.34
N MET A 595 -27.06 6.60 5.55
CA MET A 595 -27.46 5.27 5.09
C MET A 595 -28.72 4.74 5.80
N GLU A 596 -28.87 5.05 7.10
CA GLU A 596 -30.10 4.73 7.84
C GLU A 596 -31.32 5.44 7.23
N GLU A 597 -31.19 6.73 6.92
CA GLU A 597 -32.28 7.52 6.32
C GLU A 597 -32.56 7.10 4.87
N ALA A 598 -31.52 6.92 4.05
CA ALA A 598 -31.67 6.72 2.62
C ALA A 598 -32.09 5.30 2.23
N THR A 599 -31.63 4.27 2.97
CA THR A 599 -31.75 2.88 2.49
C THR A 599 -32.36 1.91 3.52
N MET A 600 -32.46 2.25 4.80
CA MET A 600 -33.04 1.35 5.79
C MET A 600 -34.55 1.38 5.81
N LYS A 601 -35.18 0.21 5.78
CA LYS A 601 -36.62 0.04 5.98
C LYS A 601 -36.87 -1.12 6.94
N ASP A 602 -37.67 -0.87 7.99
CA ASP A 602 -38.00 -1.87 9.01
C ASP A 602 -36.73 -2.55 9.60
N TYR A 603 -35.67 -1.76 9.82
CA TYR A 603 -34.35 -2.19 10.30
C TYR A 603 -33.59 -3.15 9.36
N ILE A 604 -33.90 -3.13 8.06
CA ILE A 604 -33.21 -3.87 7.00
C ILE A 604 -32.68 -2.88 5.98
N MET A 605 -31.40 -2.98 5.62
CA MET A 605 -30.80 -2.25 4.49
C MET A 605 -31.36 -2.83 3.20
N THR A 606 -31.99 -1.99 2.37
CA THR A 606 -32.76 -2.44 1.21
C THR A 606 -32.00 -2.32 -0.11
N LYS A 607 -30.82 -1.73 -0.09
CA LYS A 607 -30.04 -1.42 -1.31
C LYS A 607 -28.67 -2.08 -1.25
N ASP A 608 -28.27 -2.70 -2.35
CA ASP A 608 -26.97 -3.25 -2.64
C ASP A 608 -26.74 -3.11 -4.15
N GLN A 609 -25.54 -2.68 -4.54
CA GLN A 609 -25.23 -2.39 -5.95
C GLN A 609 -24.49 -3.56 -6.61
N TYR A 610 -23.54 -4.17 -5.90
CA TYR A 610 -22.55 -5.06 -6.51
C TYR A 610 -22.82 -6.53 -6.25
N GLY A 611 -23.58 -6.86 -5.20
CA GLY A 611 -23.77 -8.23 -4.77
C GLY A 611 -22.50 -8.85 -4.19
N ASP A 612 -22.47 -10.16 -4.09
CA ASP A 612 -21.24 -10.92 -3.79
C ASP A 612 -20.41 -11.02 -5.08
N TRP A 613 -19.72 -9.90 -5.43
CA TRP A 613 -19.04 -9.70 -6.71
C TRP A 613 -18.07 -10.84 -7.01
N CYS A 614 -17.96 -11.23 -8.29
CA CYS A 614 -17.11 -12.33 -8.72
C CYS A 614 -17.40 -13.68 -8.03
N MET A 615 -18.64 -13.93 -7.58
CA MET A 615 -19.08 -15.28 -7.24
C MET A 615 -18.77 -16.21 -8.42
N PRO A 616 -18.07 -17.34 -8.20
CA PRO A 616 -17.72 -18.26 -9.30
C PRO A 616 -18.96 -18.68 -10.09
N PRO A 617 -19.02 -18.42 -11.41
CA PRO A 617 -20.15 -18.83 -12.23
C PRO A 617 -20.20 -20.35 -12.43
N GLU A 618 -21.36 -20.84 -12.83
CA GLU A 618 -21.61 -22.25 -13.14
C GLU A 618 -20.91 -22.74 -14.40
N SER A 619 -20.47 -21.83 -15.27
CA SER A 619 -19.70 -22.11 -16.49
C SER A 619 -18.51 -21.17 -16.58
N GLN A 620 -17.37 -21.68 -17.05
CA GLN A 620 -16.12 -20.91 -17.15
C GLN A 620 -16.16 -19.80 -18.22
N GLU A 621 -17.14 -19.81 -19.13
CA GLU A 621 -17.30 -18.76 -20.13
C GLU A 621 -18.12 -17.57 -19.64
N LEU A 622 -18.77 -17.68 -18.47
CA LEU A 622 -19.57 -16.61 -17.90
C LEU A 622 -18.71 -15.70 -17.02
N ILE A 623 -18.90 -14.38 -17.11
CA ILE A 623 -18.32 -13.41 -16.17
C ILE A 623 -19.01 -13.53 -14.82
N HIS A 624 -20.34 -13.54 -14.84
CA HIS A 624 -21.20 -13.61 -13.67
C HIS A 624 -22.10 -14.82 -13.74
N SER A 625 -22.34 -15.43 -12.56
CA SER A 625 -23.34 -16.51 -12.45
C SER A 625 -24.71 -16.04 -12.93
N LYS A 626 -25.37 -16.88 -13.70
CA LYS A 626 -26.78 -16.71 -14.09
C LYS A 626 -27.72 -17.51 -13.18
N ASP A 627 -27.18 -18.42 -12.37
CA ASP A 627 -27.95 -19.25 -11.46
C ASP A 627 -28.38 -18.45 -10.21
N PRO A 628 -29.70 -18.23 -9.99
CA PRO A 628 -30.19 -17.54 -8.81
C PRO A 628 -29.80 -18.21 -7.48
N ALA A 629 -29.59 -19.53 -7.49
CA ALA A 629 -29.18 -20.27 -6.29
C ALA A 629 -27.77 -19.92 -5.81
N ARG A 630 -26.94 -19.31 -6.67
CA ARG A 630 -25.59 -18.82 -6.35
C ARG A 630 -25.57 -17.35 -5.91
N LYS A 631 -26.64 -16.60 -6.11
CA LYS A 631 -26.70 -15.16 -5.81
C LYS A 631 -27.26 -14.92 -4.41
N THR A 632 -26.50 -14.29 -3.56
CA THR A 632 -26.96 -13.85 -2.24
C THR A 632 -27.82 -12.61 -2.38
N ASP A 633 -28.93 -12.54 -1.62
CA ASP A 633 -29.80 -11.36 -1.56
C ASP A 633 -28.99 -10.12 -1.09
N GLY A 634 -29.04 -9.05 -1.84
CA GLY A 634 -28.32 -7.80 -1.50
C GLY A 634 -28.73 -7.21 -0.15
N ALA A 635 -29.98 -7.38 0.26
CA ALA A 635 -30.41 -6.94 1.59
C ALA A 635 -29.76 -7.75 2.72
N ILE A 636 -29.41 -9.02 2.50
CA ILE A 636 -28.59 -9.80 3.42
C ILE A 636 -27.19 -9.20 3.50
N LEU A 637 -26.55 -8.97 2.36
CA LEU A 637 -25.19 -8.44 2.28
C LEU A 637 -25.06 -7.10 2.98
N SER A 638 -25.88 -6.13 2.58
CA SER A 638 -25.84 -4.77 3.14
C SER A 638 -26.23 -4.74 4.62
N THR A 639 -27.23 -5.53 5.06
CA THR A 639 -27.65 -5.54 6.47
C THR A 639 -26.59 -6.16 7.36
N THR A 640 -25.94 -7.25 6.95
CA THR A 640 -24.89 -7.91 7.74
C THR A 640 -23.69 -7.00 7.93
N VAL A 641 -23.24 -6.33 6.85
CA VAL A 641 -22.12 -5.39 6.91
C VAL A 641 -22.48 -4.18 7.76
N TYR A 642 -23.63 -3.54 7.54
CA TYR A 642 -24.07 -2.39 8.35
C TYR A 642 -24.14 -2.70 9.86
N TYR A 643 -24.61 -3.91 10.20
CA TYR A 643 -24.62 -4.38 11.58
C TYR A 643 -23.21 -4.49 12.17
N ASP A 644 -22.23 -5.00 11.42
CA ASP A 644 -20.83 -5.04 11.86
C ASP A 644 -20.25 -3.64 12.02
N LEU A 645 -20.55 -2.71 11.09
CA LEU A 645 -20.12 -1.32 11.20
C LEU A 645 -20.68 -0.63 12.45
N LEU A 646 -21.93 -0.92 12.88
CA LEU A 646 -22.46 -0.42 14.15
C LEU A 646 -21.63 -0.91 15.34
N ASN A 647 -21.24 -2.18 15.34
CA ASN A 647 -20.38 -2.74 16.40
C ASN A 647 -18.99 -2.07 16.40
N LYS A 648 -18.43 -1.75 15.24
CA LYS A 648 -17.18 -0.97 15.14
C LYS A 648 -17.38 0.45 15.67
N MET A 649 -18.49 1.12 15.31
CA MET A 649 -18.80 2.47 15.80
C MET A 649 -18.93 2.55 17.33
N ILE A 650 -19.43 1.50 17.99
CA ILE A 650 -19.43 1.39 19.45
C ILE A 650 -18.00 1.42 19.99
N GLY A 651 -17.08 0.68 19.38
CA GLY A 651 -15.65 0.69 19.73
C GLY A 651 -15.01 2.06 19.47
N PHE A 652 -15.28 2.65 18.32
CA PHE A 652 -14.76 3.96 17.92
C PHE A 652 -15.29 5.09 18.82
N ALA A 653 -16.57 5.02 19.23
CA ALA A 653 -17.14 5.97 20.18
C ALA A 653 -16.37 5.97 21.52
N ARG A 654 -16.03 4.78 22.05
CA ARG A 654 -15.19 4.66 23.26
C ARG A 654 -13.82 5.28 23.07
N ILE A 655 -13.14 5.00 21.96
CA ILE A 655 -11.83 5.57 21.61
C ILE A 655 -11.91 7.11 21.56
N CYS A 656 -12.99 7.65 20.97
CA CYS A 656 -13.21 9.08 20.82
C CYS A 656 -13.79 9.78 22.04
N GLY A 657 -14.15 9.05 23.10
CA GLY A 657 -14.84 9.60 24.27
C GLY A 657 -16.27 10.08 23.98
N GLN A 658 -16.93 9.48 22.97
CA GLN A 658 -18.31 9.79 22.54
C GLN A 658 -19.31 8.81 23.14
N ASP A 659 -19.24 8.59 24.46
CA ASP A 659 -20.03 7.57 25.16
C ASP A 659 -21.55 7.75 24.99
N ALA A 660 -22.02 8.97 24.73
CA ALA A 660 -23.43 9.28 24.47
C ALA A 660 -23.99 8.58 23.22
N ASP A 661 -23.14 8.24 22.24
CA ASP A 661 -23.54 7.59 21.00
C ASP A 661 -23.74 6.07 21.17
N ILE A 662 -23.07 5.46 22.17
CA ILE A 662 -22.99 4.00 22.34
C ILE A 662 -24.39 3.37 22.48
N SER A 663 -25.23 3.89 23.38
CA SER A 663 -26.55 3.33 23.65
C SER A 663 -27.47 3.36 22.41
N GLY A 664 -27.30 4.38 21.56
CA GLY A 664 -28.02 4.48 20.28
C GLY A 664 -27.62 3.37 19.32
N TYR A 665 -26.32 3.16 19.15
CA TYR A 665 -25.78 2.11 18.27
C TYR A 665 -26.13 0.69 18.78
N GLU A 666 -26.02 0.44 20.09
CA GLU A 666 -26.41 -0.84 20.70
C GLU A 666 -27.91 -1.12 20.49
N SER A 667 -28.77 -0.13 20.72
CA SER A 667 -30.21 -0.26 20.49
C SER A 667 -30.55 -0.54 19.02
N LEU A 668 -29.90 0.16 18.08
CA LEU A 668 -30.11 -0.05 16.65
C LEU A 668 -29.61 -1.43 16.21
N ALA A 669 -28.42 -1.84 16.65
CA ALA A 669 -27.87 -3.17 16.36
C ALA A 669 -28.80 -4.30 16.85
N ALA A 670 -29.38 -4.18 18.06
CA ALA A 670 -30.33 -5.16 18.58
C ALA A 670 -31.63 -5.26 17.73
N LYS A 671 -32.16 -4.12 17.28
CA LYS A 671 -33.35 -4.06 16.39
C LYS A 671 -33.03 -4.67 15.01
N ILE A 672 -31.88 -4.36 14.43
CA ILE A 672 -31.41 -4.94 13.15
C ILE A 672 -31.28 -6.46 13.29
N LYS A 673 -30.61 -6.97 14.33
CA LYS A 673 -30.46 -8.41 14.56
C LYS A 673 -31.82 -9.11 14.66
N ALA A 674 -32.77 -8.52 15.36
CA ALA A 674 -34.12 -9.06 15.50
C ALA A 674 -34.86 -9.09 14.16
N ALA A 675 -34.87 -7.96 13.42
CA ALA A 675 -35.55 -7.84 12.12
C ALA A 675 -34.91 -8.76 11.05
N TYR A 676 -33.59 -8.82 11.03
CA TYR A 676 -32.81 -9.68 10.13
C TYR A 676 -33.18 -11.15 10.30
N ASN A 677 -33.19 -11.65 11.54
CA ASN A 677 -33.55 -13.04 11.82
C ASN A 677 -35.03 -13.31 11.56
N ALA A 678 -35.93 -12.37 11.85
CA ALA A 678 -37.33 -12.51 11.51
C ALA A 678 -37.60 -12.63 10.00
N LYS A 679 -36.80 -11.97 9.19
CA LYS A 679 -36.98 -11.91 7.73
C LYS A 679 -36.25 -13.02 6.99
N PHE A 680 -35.00 -13.31 7.36
CA PHE A 680 -34.10 -14.11 6.55
C PHE A 680 -33.76 -15.49 7.14
N PHE A 681 -33.94 -15.69 8.44
CA PHE A 681 -33.56 -16.92 9.11
C PHE A 681 -34.67 -17.96 9.12
N ASN A 682 -34.45 -19.12 8.54
CA ASN A 682 -35.32 -20.28 8.64
C ASN A 682 -34.93 -21.14 9.85
N LYS A 683 -35.78 -21.18 10.88
CA LYS A 683 -35.53 -21.92 12.12
C LYS A 683 -35.51 -23.44 11.96
N GLU A 684 -36.23 -23.98 10.95
CA GLU A 684 -36.34 -25.43 10.73
C GLU A 684 -35.07 -25.96 10.10
N THR A 685 -34.58 -25.25 9.05
CA THR A 685 -33.37 -25.65 8.28
C THR A 685 -32.08 -25.00 8.80
N ALA A 686 -32.17 -23.95 9.62
CA ALA A 686 -31.08 -23.13 10.10
C ALA A 686 -30.30 -22.46 8.95
N GLU A 687 -31.03 -21.97 7.95
CA GLU A 687 -30.50 -21.35 6.72
C GLU A 687 -30.86 -19.87 6.64
N TYR A 688 -29.98 -19.06 6.02
CA TYR A 688 -30.27 -17.68 5.69
C TYR A 688 -30.60 -17.51 4.21
N GLY A 689 -31.69 -16.80 3.91
CA GLY A 689 -32.13 -16.50 2.55
C GLY A 689 -32.28 -17.77 1.70
N ASN A 690 -31.58 -17.83 0.59
CA ASN A 690 -31.50 -18.96 -0.32
C ASN A 690 -30.37 -19.95 0.00
N ASN A 691 -29.86 -19.93 1.21
CA ASN A 691 -28.80 -20.84 1.72
C ASN A 691 -27.47 -20.73 0.94
N THR A 692 -27.09 -19.56 0.42
CA THR A 692 -25.73 -19.39 -0.12
C THR A 692 -24.70 -19.49 1.01
N VAL A 693 -23.47 -19.92 0.66
CA VAL A 693 -22.37 -19.96 1.63
C VAL A 693 -22.10 -18.56 2.16
N THR A 694 -22.15 -17.55 1.31
CA THR A 694 -21.96 -16.13 1.68
C THR A 694 -23.02 -15.66 2.68
N ALA A 695 -24.31 -15.94 2.45
CA ALA A 695 -25.36 -15.54 3.40
C ALA A 695 -25.15 -16.14 4.79
N ASN A 696 -24.82 -17.44 4.85
CA ASN A 696 -24.61 -18.15 6.10
C ASN A 696 -23.32 -17.73 6.80
N ILE A 697 -22.18 -17.59 6.08
CA ILE A 697 -20.88 -17.25 6.68
C ILE A 697 -20.85 -15.81 7.22
N LEU A 698 -21.44 -14.84 6.51
CA LEU A 698 -21.58 -13.48 6.99
C LEU A 698 -22.46 -13.42 8.24
N SER A 699 -23.63 -14.07 8.22
CA SER A 699 -24.52 -14.13 9.39
C SER A 699 -23.83 -14.73 10.61
N LEU A 700 -23.03 -15.78 10.40
CA LEU A 700 -22.31 -16.50 11.45
C LEU A 700 -21.16 -15.65 12.02
N ARG A 701 -20.27 -15.20 11.15
CA ARG A 701 -19.05 -14.47 11.52
C ARG A 701 -19.33 -13.08 12.10
N LEU A 702 -20.39 -12.41 11.65
CA LEU A 702 -20.76 -11.08 12.12
C LEU A 702 -21.75 -11.11 13.31
N GLY A 703 -21.99 -12.31 13.89
CA GLY A 703 -22.70 -12.45 15.15
C GLY A 703 -24.22 -12.28 15.07
N LEU A 704 -24.83 -12.47 13.90
CA LEU A 704 -26.27 -12.33 13.71
C LEU A 704 -27.05 -13.61 14.04
N VAL A 705 -26.40 -14.78 14.00
CA VAL A 705 -27.07 -16.08 14.26
C VAL A 705 -27.68 -16.11 15.67
N PRO A 706 -28.93 -16.61 15.85
CA PRO A 706 -29.52 -16.81 17.16
C PRO A 706 -28.75 -17.85 17.96
N GLU A 707 -28.63 -17.63 19.27
CA GLU A 707 -27.96 -18.53 20.21
C GLU A 707 -28.44 -19.99 20.07
N GLY A 708 -27.49 -20.92 19.97
CA GLY A 708 -27.73 -22.35 19.83
C GLY A 708 -27.97 -22.84 18.39
N TYR A 709 -27.96 -21.94 17.39
CA TYR A 709 -28.05 -22.31 15.97
C TYR A 709 -26.73 -22.28 15.24
N GLU A 710 -25.67 -21.77 15.84
CA GLU A 710 -24.37 -21.52 15.18
C GLU A 710 -23.82 -22.81 14.52
N GLY A 711 -23.83 -23.93 15.25
CA GLY A 711 -23.38 -25.24 14.74
C GLY A 711 -24.22 -25.77 13.57
N LYS A 712 -25.53 -25.48 13.54
CA LYS A 712 -26.42 -25.90 12.45
C LYS A 712 -26.19 -25.06 11.20
N VAL A 713 -26.07 -23.71 11.37
CA VAL A 713 -25.74 -22.81 10.28
C VAL A 713 -24.38 -23.17 9.68
N PHE A 714 -23.40 -23.45 10.54
CA PHE A 714 -22.09 -23.90 10.10
C PHE A 714 -22.14 -25.23 9.33
N SER A 715 -22.96 -26.19 9.80
CA SER A 715 -23.16 -27.46 9.07
C SER A 715 -23.73 -27.25 7.66
N ASN A 716 -24.60 -26.25 7.48
CA ASN A 716 -25.10 -25.91 6.13
C ASN A 716 -23.99 -25.34 5.24
N ILE A 717 -23.08 -24.52 5.78
CA ILE A 717 -21.90 -24.01 5.05
C ILE A 717 -21.03 -25.16 4.58
N VAL A 718 -20.69 -26.09 5.49
CA VAL A 718 -19.87 -27.26 5.20
C VAL A 718 -20.51 -28.13 4.13
N LYS A 719 -21.78 -28.51 4.34
CA LYS A 719 -22.52 -29.36 3.41
C LYS A 719 -22.56 -28.75 2.00
N LYS A 720 -22.89 -27.46 1.90
CA LYS A 720 -23.00 -26.79 0.61
C LYS A 720 -21.64 -26.67 -0.09
N THR A 721 -20.57 -26.37 0.65
CA THR A 721 -19.21 -26.33 0.10
C THR A 721 -18.77 -27.72 -0.39
N GLU A 722 -19.10 -28.80 0.32
CA GLU A 722 -18.73 -30.17 -0.08
C GLU A 722 -19.58 -30.71 -1.25
N GLU A 723 -20.92 -30.58 -1.15
CA GLU A 723 -21.86 -31.21 -2.07
C GLU A 723 -22.08 -30.38 -3.34
N ASP A 724 -22.32 -29.05 -3.23
CA ASP A 724 -22.65 -28.22 -4.37
C ASP A 724 -21.40 -27.66 -5.08
N PHE A 725 -20.30 -27.45 -4.34
CA PHE A 725 -19.07 -26.85 -4.86
C PHE A 725 -17.87 -27.83 -4.85
N ASN A 726 -18.07 -29.08 -4.46
CA ASN A 726 -17.04 -30.14 -4.44
C ASN A 726 -15.72 -29.72 -3.72
N GLY A 727 -15.86 -28.93 -2.65
CA GLY A 727 -14.71 -28.42 -1.89
C GLY A 727 -13.91 -27.31 -2.58
N HIS A 728 -14.52 -26.58 -3.48
CA HIS A 728 -13.94 -25.38 -4.11
C HIS A 728 -14.41 -24.09 -3.41
N VAL A 729 -13.86 -22.96 -3.86
CA VAL A 729 -14.35 -21.65 -3.48
C VAL A 729 -15.82 -21.50 -3.88
N SER A 730 -16.64 -21.07 -2.94
CA SER A 730 -18.10 -21.05 -3.05
C SER A 730 -18.71 -19.68 -2.75
N THR A 731 -17.89 -18.64 -2.81
CA THR A 731 -18.24 -17.26 -2.46
C THR A 731 -17.61 -16.28 -3.46
N GLY A 732 -18.18 -15.09 -3.55
CA GLY A 732 -17.56 -13.94 -4.20
C GLY A 732 -16.73 -13.11 -3.23
N VAL A 733 -16.51 -11.81 -3.57
CA VAL A 733 -15.62 -10.89 -2.83
C VAL A 733 -16.03 -10.72 -1.36
N LEU A 734 -17.33 -10.67 -1.06
CA LEU A 734 -17.79 -10.44 0.32
C LEU A 734 -17.66 -11.72 1.16
N GLY A 735 -18.06 -12.87 0.62
CA GLY A 735 -17.99 -14.12 1.36
C GLY A 735 -16.56 -14.62 1.56
N ILE A 736 -15.65 -14.42 0.57
CA ILE A 736 -14.25 -14.86 0.68
C ILE A 736 -13.47 -14.09 1.77
N GLN A 737 -13.94 -12.92 2.19
CA GLN A 737 -13.36 -12.15 3.29
C GLN A 737 -13.60 -12.79 4.67
N HIS A 738 -14.40 -13.84 4.73
CA HIS A 738 -14.77 -14.52 5.98
C HIS A 738 -14.65 -16.05 5.92
N LEU A 739 -14.43 -16.61 4.73
CA LEU A 739 -14.56 -18.06 4.50
C LEU A 739 -13.46 -18.86 5.19
N MET A 740 -12.17 -18.51 4.96
CA MET A 740 -11.05 -19.33 5.44
C MET A 740 -10.97 -19.32 6.95
N ARG A 741 -11.08 -18.16 7.57
CA ARG A 741 -11.10 -18.02 9.04
C ARG A 741 -12.37 -18.63 9.64
N GLY A 742 -13.52 -18.44 9.01
CA GLY A 742 -14.78 -19.01 9.51
C GLY A 742 -14.77 -20.54 9.52
N LEU A 743 -14.27 -21.19 8.49
CA LEU A 743 -14.07 -22.64 8.49
C LEU A 743 -13.13 -23.10 9.61
N THR A 744 -12.05 -22.36 9.83
CA THR A 744 -11.05 -22.68 10.85
C THR A 744 -11.58 -22.50 12.27
N GLU A 745 -12.30 -21.40 12.56
CA GLU A 745 -12.89 -21.12 13.88
C GLU A 745 -13.87 -22.20 14.33
N TYR A 746 -14.60 -22.80 13.40
CA TYR A 746 -15.54 -23.88 13.68
C TYR A 746 -14.93 -25.27 13.44
N GLY A 747 -13.60 -25.40 13.42
CA GLY A 747 -12.87 -26.66 13.47
C GLY A 747 -12.70 -27.39 12.14
N ARG A 748 -12.99 -26.74 10.99
CA ARG A 748 -12.83 -27.32 9.64
C ARG A 748 -11.63 -26.75 8.90
N VAL A 749 -10.46 -26.71 9.60
CA VAL A 749 -9.19 -26.35 8.97
C VAL A 749 -8.81 -27.26 7.80
N ASP A 750 -9.25 -28.53 7.85
CA ASP A 750 -9.11 -29.49 6.74
C ASP A 750 -9.78 -28.98 5.47
N MET A 751 -10.98 -28.44 5.58
CA MET A 751 -11.72 -27.87 4.45
C MET A 751 -11.08 -26.57 3.96
N ALA A 752 -10.68 -25.67 4.84
CA ALA A 752 -9.98 -24.46 4.47
C ALA A 752 -8.68 -24.78 3.70
N TYR A 753 -7.90 -25.75 4.19
CA TYR A 753 -6.67 -26.17 3.50
C TYR A 753 -6.95 -26.88 2.16
N LYS A 754 -8.02 -27.69 2.06
CA LYS A 754 -8.47 -28.30 0.80
C LYS A 754 -8.85 -27.23 -0.24
N ILE A 755 -9.61 -26.20 0.16
CA ILE A 755 -9.95 -25.07 -0.72
C ILE A 755 -8.69 -24.38 -1.23
N LEU A 756 -7.74 -24.08 -0.34
CA LEU A 756 -6.48 -23.42 -0.67
C LEU A 756 -5.65 -24.23 -1.68
N THR A 757 -5.55 -25.54 -1.50
CA THR A 757 -4.68 -26.42 -2.28
C THR A 757 -5.35 -27.05 -3.50
N ASN A 758 -6.59 -26.63 -3.82
CA ASN A 758 -7.29 -27.07 -5.01
C ASN A 758 -6.64 -26.46 -6.27
N GLU A 759 -6.44 -27.27 -7.32
CA GLU A 759 -5.84 -26.87 -8.61
C GLU A 759 -6.85 -26.82 -9.75
N THR A 760 -8.13 -27.10 -9.47
CA THR A 760 -9.21 -27.06 -10.45
C THR A 760 -10.11 -25.86 -10.23
N TYR A 761 -10.86 -25.45 -11.26
CA TYR A 761 -11.77 -24.31 -11.21
C TYR A 761 -12.92 -24.52 -10.22
N PRO A 762 -13.29 -23.51 -9.43
CA PRO A 762 -12.59 -22.24 -9.16
C PRO A 762 -11.61 -22.34 -7.98
N SER A 763 -10.37 -21.89 -8.17
CA SER A 763 -9.35 -21.87 -7.11
C SER A 763 -8.15 -20.99 -7.45
N TRP A 764 -7.35 -20.60 -6.46
CA TRP A 764 -6.05 -19.94 -6.69
C TRP A 764 -5.06 -20.86 -7.41
N GLY A 765 -5.09 -22.17 -7.11
CA GLY A 765 -4.27 -23.17 -7.81
C GLY A 765 -4.60 -23.28 -9.29
N TYR A 766 -5.88 -23.15 -9.67
CA TYR A 766 -6.29 -23.06 -11.07
C TYR A 766 -5.65 -21.86 -11.80
N MET A 767 -5.64 -20.68 -11.18
CA MET A 767 -4.98 -19.51 -11.74
C MET A 767 -3.49 -19.76 -11.99
N ILE A 768 -2.79 -20.34 -11.01
CA ILE A 768 -1.35 -20.68 -11.12
C ILE A 768 -1.09 -21.69 -12.22
N LYS A 769 -1.89 -22.75 -12.30
CA LYS A 769 -1.78 -23.78 -13.34
C LYS A 769 -1.95 -23.22 -14.76
N ASN A 770 -2.73 -22.17 -14.89
CA ASN A 770 -2.93 -21.42 -16.14
C ASN A 770 -1.99 -20.21 -16.29
N GLY A 771 -0.87 -20.17 -15.56
CA GLY A 771 0.24 -19.25 -15.78
C GLY A 771 0.18 -17.96 -14.99
N ALA A 772 -0.73 -17.81 -14.01
CA ALA A 772 -0.81 -16.63 -13.17
C ALA A 772 0.46 -16.45 -12.32
N THR A 773 1.03 -15.24 -12.34
CA THR A 773 2.12 -14.79 -11.47
C THR A 773 1.70 -13.68 -10.51
N THR A 774 0.42 -13.34 -10.56
CA THR A 774 -0.35 -12.41 -9.72
C THR A 774 -1.73 -12.99 -9.46
N ILE A 775 -2.60 -12.33 -8.71
CA ILE A 775 -3.99 -12.76 -8.52
C ILE A 775 -4.86 -12.16 -9.64
N TRP A 776 -5.70 -12.97 -10.25
CA TRP A 776 -6.64 -12.53 -11.28
C TRP A 776 -7.88 -11.87 -10.67
N GLU A 777 -8.54 -11.02 -11.46
CA GLU A 777 -9.81 -10.39 -11.11
C GLU A 777 -10.97 -11.40 -11.06
N LEU A 778 -10.95 -12.40 -11.95
CA LEU A 778 -11.97 -13.42 -12.06
C LEU A 778 -11.37 -14.81 -11.82
N TRP A 779 -12.13 -15.72 -11.20
CA TRP A 779 -11.72 -17.11 -11.00
C TRP A 779 -11.42 -17.85 -12.32
N ASN A 780 -12.07 -17.44 -13.40
CA ASN A 780 -11.96 -17.93 -14.78
C ASN A 780 -11.37 -16.86 -15.72
N GLY A 781 -10.40 -16.09 -15.28
CA GLY A 781 -9.82 -14.97 -16.04
C GLY A 781 -9.26 -15.33 -17.40
N ASP A 782 -8.91 -16.60 -17.62
CA ASP A 782 -8.43 -17.14 -18.89
C ASP A 782 -9.56 -17.45 -19.91
N THR A 783 -10.81 -17.54 -19.47
CA THR A 783 -11.96 -17.91 -20.30
C THR A 783 -13.11 -16.90 -20.27
N ALA A 784 -13.11 -15.96 -19.33
CA ALA A 784 -14.15 -14.95 -19.19
C ALA A 784 -14.07 -13.84 -20.25
N ASP A 785 -15.06 -12.93 -20.24
CA ASP A 785 -15.08 -11.76 -21.13
C ASP A 785 -13.83 -10.90 -20.93
N PRO A 786 -13.09 -10.60 -22.00
CA PRO A 786 -11.84 -9.83 -21.95
C PRO A 786 -11.97 -8.44 -21.33
N ALA A 787 -13.11 -7.77 -21.48
CA ALA A 787 -13.31 -6.42 -20.99
C ALA A 787 -13.20 -6.29 -19.46
N MET A 788 -13.49 -7.36 -18.73
CA MET A 788 -13.42 -7.37 -17.25
C MET A 788 -12.21 -8.11 -16.68
N ASN A 789 -11.38 -8.73 -17.52
CA ASN A 789 -10.28 -9.53 -17.03
C ASN A 789 -9.02 -8.69 -16.80
N SER A 790 -8.68 -8.46 -15.55
CA SER A 790 -7.32 -8.06 -15.15
C SER A 790 -6.58 -9.29 -14.61
N ALA A 791 -5.37 -9.53 -15.10
CA ALA A 791 -4.51 -10.58 -14.57
C ALA A 791 -3.72 -10.14 -13.33
N ASN A 792 -3.95 -8.93 -12.83
CA ASN A 792 -3.26 -8.36 -11.66
C ASN A 792 -4.24 -7.55 -10.78
N HIS A 793 -4.94 -8.26 -9.92
CA HIS A 793 -5.97 -7.73 -9.04
C HIS A 793 -5.77 -8.25 -7.61
N VAL A 794 -6.57 -7.80 -6.62
CA VAL A 794 -6.39 -8.20 -5.21
C VAL A 794 -7.66 -8.64 -4.51
N MET A 795 -8.85 -8.30 -5.04
CA MET A 795 -10.12 -8.51 -4.34
C MET A 795 -10.41 -9.98 -3.99
N LEU A 796 -9.93 -10.93 -4.80
CA LEU A 796 -10.11 -12.36 -4.56
C LEU A 796 -9.15 -12.96 -3.52
N LEU A 797 -8.30 -12.13 -2.89
CA LEU A 797 -7.50 -12.57 -1.73
C LEU A 797 -8.37 -12.77 -0.49
N GLY A 798 -9.39 -11.92 -0.30
CA GLY A 798 -10.28 -12.01 0.84
C GLY A 798 -9.55 -12.02 2.19
N ASP A 799 -9.81 -13.04 3.03
CA ASP A 799 -9.14 -13.22 4.32
C ASP A 799 -7.91 -14.16 4.26
N LEU A 800 -7.47 -14.55 3.07
CA LEU A 800 -6.42 -15.56 2.88
C LEU A 800 -5.11 -15.20 3.58
N LEU A 801 -4.64 -13.96 3.43
CA LEU A 801 -3.38 -13.53 4.05
C LEU A 801 -3.51 -13.40 5.58
N ILE A 802 -4.68 -12.99 6.08
CA ILE A 802 -4.96 -12.98 7.52
C ILE A 802 -4.86 -14.42 8.03
N TRP A 803 -5.48 -15.37 7.33
CA TRP A 803 -5.46 -16.78 7.68
C TRP A 803 -4.04 -17.38 7.66
N TYR A 804 -3.18 -16.95 6.73
CA TYR A 804 -1.78 -17.39 6.69
C TYR A 804 -1.02 -17.00 7.97
N TYR A 805 -1.13 -15.73 8.38
CA TYR A 805 -0.37 -15.24 9.53
C TYR A 805 -1.05 -15.57 10.86
N GLU A 806 -2.36 -15.35 10.97
CA GLU A 806 -3.08 -15.57 12.23
C GLU A 806 -3.33 -17.05 12.52
N ASP A 807 -3.71 -17.83 11.49
CA ASP A 807 -4.12 -19.21 11.71
C ASP A 807 -3.01 -20.22 11.39
N LEU A 808 -2.42 -20.21 10.19
CA LEU A 808 -1.33 -21.16 9.88
C LEU A 808 -0.07 -20.91 10.69
N ALA A 809 0.38 -19.67 10.80
CA ALA A 809 1.55 -19.30 11.60
C ALA A 809 1.21 -19.08 13.08
N GLY A 810 -0.06 -18.80 13.41
CA GLY A 810 -0.53 -18.58 14.77
C GLY A 810 -0.13 -17.23 15.37
N ILE A 811 0.16 -16.20 14.56
CA ILE A 811 0.54 -14.88 15.02
C ILE A 811 -0.72 -13.99 15.15
N LYS A 812 -1.36 -13.98 16.32
CA LYS A 812 -2.58 -13.20 16.58
C LYS A 812 -2.32 -12.09 17.58
N CYS A 813 -2.84 -10.89 17.31
CA CYS A 813 -2.92 -9.85 18.34
C CYS A 813 -3.97 -10.26 19.38
N ALA A 814 -3.65 -10.10 20.66
CA ALA A 814 -4.61 -10.42 21.72
C ALA A 814 -5.83 -9.47 21.65
N PRO A 815 -7.04 -9.94 21.97
CA PRO A 815 -8.27 -9.13 21.85
C PRO A 815 -8.28 -7.83 22.69
N ASP A 816 -7.52 -7.81 23.79
CA ASP A 816 -7.36 -6.68 24.71
C ASP A 816 -6.13 -5.80 24.42
N ALA A 817 -5.50 -6.00 23.25
CA ALA A 817 -4.28 -5.29 22.86
C ALA A 817 -4.36 -4.78 21.41
N VAL A 818 -3.43 -3.88 21.06
CA VAL A 818 -3.24 -3.35 19.71
C VAL A 818 -1.76 -3.34 19.36
N GLY A 819 -1.43 -3.27 18.07
CA GLY A 819 -0.06 -3.20 17.57
C GLY A 819 0.80 -4.42 17.93
N PHE A 820 0.19 -5.52 18.37
CA PHE A 820 0.88 -6.73 18.85
C PHE A 820 1.69 -6.50 20.14
N LYS A 821 1.22 -5.61 21.02
CA LYS A 821 1.78 -5.46 22.38
C LYS A 821 1.66 -6.73 23.19
N LYS A 822 0.51 -7.41 23.05
CA LYS A 822 0.25 -8.74 23.56
C LYS A 822 -0.21 -9.64 22.42
N LEU A 823 0.24 -10.88 22.42
CA LEU A 823 -0.07 -11.85 21.38
C LEU A 823 -0.76 -13.09 21.95
N VAL A 824 -1.50 -13.77 21.08
CA VAL A 824 -1.87 -15.17 21.24
C VAL A 824 -1.19 -15.95 20.12
N MET A 825 -0.26 -16.83 20.49
CA MET A 825 0.43 -17.71 19.55
C MET A 825 -0.32 -19.04 19.51
N GLU A 826 -1.10 -19.26 18.44
CA GLU A 826 -2.01 -20.41 18.33
C GLU A 826 -2.15 -20.86 16.87
N PRO A 827 -1.17 -21.59 16.33
CA PRO A 827 -1.25 -22.13 14.98
C PRO A 827 -2.23 -23.29 14.87
N VAL A 828 -2.82 -23.44 13.69
CA VAL A 828 -3.55 -24.64 13.29
C VAL A 828 -2.64 -25.54 12.43
N PHE A 829 -2.91 -26.84 12.46
CA PHE A 829 -2.03 -27.86 11.86
C PHE A 829 -2.82 -28.74 10.88
N PRO A 830 -3.13 -28.24 9.65
CA PRO A 830 -3.85 -29.05 8.66
C PRO A 830 -3.05 -30.28 8.24
N ASP A 831 -3.73 -31.38 7.92
CA ASP A 831 -3.09 -32.57 7.39
C ASP A 831 -2.50 -32.28 6.01
N GLY A 832 -1.32 -32.83 5.72
CA GLY A 832 -0.60 -32.56 4.46
C GLY A 832 0.24 -31.29 4.45
N LEU A 833 0.29 -30.55 5.57
CA LEU A 833 1.21 -29.43 5.76
C LEU A 833 2.14 -29.75 6.92
N ASP A 834 3.43 -29.95 6.65
CA ASP A 834 4.43 -30.42 7.63
C ASP A 834 5.23 -29.30 8.28
N GLU A 835 5.28 -28.12 7.65
CA GLU A 835 6.10 -27.00 8.09
C GLU A 835 5.46 -25.67 7.70
N VAL A 836 5.52 -24.69 8.62
CA VAL A 836 5.21 -23.27 8.36
C VAL A 836 6.28 -22.44 9.05
N SER A 837 6.84 -21.48 8.34
CA SER A 837 7.76 -20.46 8.86
C SER A 837 7.24 -19.08 8.46
N ALA A 838 6.99 -18.23 9.45
CA ALA A 838 6.51 -16.87 9.22
C ALA A 838 7.24 -15.86 10.09
N SER A 839 7.41 -14.63 9.56
CA SER A 839 7.81 -13.50 10.37
C SER A 839 6.96 -12.28 10.01
N TYR A 840 6.74 -11.42 11.03
CA TYR A 840 6.02 -10.17 10.89
C TYR A 840 6.72 -9.05 11.65
N GLY A 841 7.03 -7.96 10.97
CA GLY A 841 7.62 -6.75 11.55
C GLY A 841 6.55 -5.85 12.13
N SER A 842 6.18 -6.06 13.39
CA SER A 842 5.23 -5.20 14.12
C SER A 842 5.85 -3.85 14.50
N VAL A 843 5.04 -2.92 15.02
CA VAL A 843 5.53 -1.63 15.55
C VAL A 843 6.53 -1.81 16.71
N TYR A 844 6.48 -2.91 17.45
CA TYR A 844 7.41 -3.26 18.53
C TYR A 844 8.67 -3.97 18.04
N GLY A 845 8.67 -4.55 16.83
CA GLY A 845 9.77 -5.31 16.23
C GLY A 845 9.30 -6.61 15.60
N GLU A 846 10.27 -7.46 15.25
CA GLU A 846 10.02 -8.70 14.51
C GLU A 846 9.44 -9.80 15.42
N ILE A 847 8.31 -10.37 15.00
CA ILE A 847 7.68 -11.56 15.57
C ILE A 847 7.99 -12.71 14.62
N LYS A 848 8.41 -13.87 15.16
CA LYS A 848 8.60 -15.10 14.36
C LYS A 848 7.80 -16.25 14.93
N SER A 849 7.31 -17.09 14.03
CA SER A 849 6.67 -18.37 14.32
C SER A 849 7.10 -19.39 13.27
N ALA A 850 7.78 -20.44 13.68
CA ALA A 850 8.21 -21.52 12.80
C ALA A 850 7.93 -22.87 13.45
N TRP A 851 6.98 -23.61 12.91
CA TRP A 851 6.66 -24.94 13.42
C TRP A 851 6.87 -26.04 12.38
N THR A 852 7.22 -27.23 12.89
CA THR A 852 7.31 -28.46 12.09
C THR A 852 6.57 -29.59 12.78
N LYS A 853 5.94 -30.45 11.97
CA LYS A 853 5.35 -31.72 12.42
C LYS A 853 5.69 -32.81 11.39
N LYS A 854 6.61 -33.70 11.72
CA LYS A 854 7.08 -34.75 10.79
C LYS A 854 7.28 -36.04 11.54
N GLY A 855 6.67 -37.13 11.05
CA GLY A 855 6.87 -38.47 11.61
C GLY A 855 6.48 -38.62 13.09
N GLY A 856 5.62 -37.74 13.62
CA GLY A 856 5.20 -37.69 15.03
C GLY A 856 6.04 -36.79 15.91
N ASP A 857 7.12 -36.23 15.40
CA ASP A 857 7.91 -35.20 16.07
C ASP A 857 7.28 -33.82 15.82
N PHE A 858 7.29 -32.98 16.86
CA PHE A 858 6.79 -31.60 16.81
C PHE A 858 7.86 -30.68 17.38
N SER A 859 8.09 -29.58 16.66
CA SER A 859 8.88 -28.47 17.18
C SER A 859 8.26 -27.12 16.76
N TRP A 860 8.42 -26.12 17.61
CA TRP A 860 7.92 -24.77 17.35
C TRP A 860 8.87 -23.74 17.94
N ASP A 861 9.45 -22.92 17.06
CA ASP A 861 10.31 -21.79 17.41
C ASP A 861 9.50 -20.50 17.36
N ILE A 862 9.56 -19.70 18.43
CA ILE A 862 8.89 -18.41 18.57
C ILE A 862 9.91 -17.35 18.93
N THR A 863 9.84 -16.18 18.28
CA THR A 863 10.56 -14.97 18.70
C THR A 863 9.57 -13.84 18.91
N LEU A 864 9.68 -13.17 20.06
CA LEU A 864 8.90 -11.98 20.41
C LEU A 864 9.83 -10.78 20.61
N PRO A 865 9.47 -9.59 20.06
CA PRO A 865 10.25 -8.38 20.25
C PRO A 865 10.22 -7.88 21.69
N GLY A 866 11.17 -7.02 22.05
CA GLY A 866 11.22 -6.34 23.35
C GLY A 866 9.92 -5.63 23.68
N ASN A 867 9.58 -5.57 24.96
CA ASN A 867 8.37 -4.88 25.46
C ASN A 867 7.03 -5.50 25.03
N THR A 868 7.03 -6.80 24.63
CA THR A 868 5.84 -7.57 24.29
C THR A 868 5.70 -8.84 25.11
N SER A 869 4.56 -9.49 25.05
CA SER A 869 4.30 -10.78 25.67
C SER A 869 3.33 -11.63 24.86
N ALA A 870 3.32 -12.95 25.08
CA ALA A 870 2.36 -13.83 24.43
C ALA A 870 1.82 -14.91 25.36
N ILE A 871 0.61 -15.37 25.05
CA ILE A 871 0.07 -16.65 25.49
C ILE A 871 0.29 -17.64 24.34
N VAL A 872 1.12 -18.64 24.56
CA VAL A 872 1.41 -19.71 23.59
C VAL A 872 0.53 -20.91 23.90
N ARG A 873 -0.28 -21.34 22.93
CA ARG A 873 -1.19 -22.50 23.04
C ARG A 873 -0.61 -23.70 22.30
N ILE A 874 -0.04 -24.64 23.05
CA ILE A 874 0.56 -25.86 22.51
C ILE A 874 -0.47 -27.00 22.63
N PRO A 875 -0.89 -27.64 21.51
CA PRO A 875 -1.81 -28.77 21.60
C PRO A 875 -1.25 -29.93 22.40
N LYS A 876 -1.99 -30.42 23.36
CA LYS A 876 -1.57 -31.53 24.26
C LYS A 876 -1.22 -32.81 23.51
N LYS A 877 -1.82 -33.03 22.33
CA LYS A 877 -1.52 -34.21 21.49
C LYS A 877 -0.03 -34.38 21.13
N TYR A 878 0.74 -33.29 21.16
CA TYR A 878 2.18 -33.34 20.83
C TYR A 878 3.07 -33.67 22.02
N ASN A 879 2.52 -33.75 23.24
CA ASN A 879 3.24 -34.11 24.45
C ASN A 879 4.54 -33.31 24.68
N VAL A 880 4.51 -32.03 24.37
CA VAL A 880 5.64 -31.12 24.58
C VAL A 880 5.84 -30.87 26.07
N THR A 881 7.08 -30.97 26.56
CA THR A 881 7.42 -30.62 27.95
C THR A 881 8.01 -29.21 27.97
N VAL A 882 7.34 -28.29 28.68
CA VAL A 882 7.90 -26.96 28.93
C VAL A 882 8.82 -27.04 30.14
N GLY A 883 10.11 -26.94 29.90
CA GLY A 883 11.10 -26.87 30.96
C GLY A 883 11.15 -25.49 31.65
N ASN A 884 12.10 -25.28 32.54
CA ASN A 884 12.34 -24.01 33.21
C ASN A 884 13.07 -23.06 32.25
N LEU A 885 12.36 -22.51 31.25
CA LEU A 885 12.94 -21.61 30.25
C LEU A 885 12.93 -20.17 30.78
N PRO A 886 14.04 -19.42 30.67
CA PRO A 886 14.06 -18.00 31.01
C PRO A 886 13.00 -17.23 30.21
N GLY A 887 12.23 -16.33 30.85
CA GLY A 887 11.13 -15.57 30.22
C GLY A 887 9.78 -16.27 30.22
N VAL A 888 9.69 -17.55 30.61
CA VAL A 888 8.41 -18.21 30.89
C VAL A 888 7.90 -17.73 32.24
N ARG A 889 6.72 -17.14 32.27
CA ARG A 889 6.10 -16.54 33.46
C ARG A 889 5.10 -17.48 34.12
N ARG A 890 4.36 -18.24 33.33
CA ARG A 890 3.32 -19.16 33.81
C ARG A 890 3.11 -20.32 32.83
N VAL A 891 2.79 -21.50 33.38
CA VAL A 891 2.31 -22.64 32.61
C VAL A 891 1.00 -23.10 33.20
N SER A 892 -0.03 -23.27 32.39
CA SER A 892 -1.34 -23.77 32.75
C SER A 892 -1.87 -24.75 31.71
N ALA A 893 -2.94 -25.47 32.01
CA ALA A 893 -3.51 -26.43 31.09
C ALA A 893 -5.02 -26.21 30.97
N THR A 894 -5.52 -26.16 29.75
CA THR A 894 -6.92 -26.20 29.38
C THR A 894 -7.30 -27.58 28.85
N GLU A 895 -8.53 -27.82 28.42
CA GLU A 895 -8.96 -29.12 27.88
C GLU A 895 -8.11 -29.62 26.71
N GLY A 896 -7.79 -28.76 25.71
CA GLY A 896 -7.06 -29.15 24.51
C GLY A 896 -5.60 -28.69 24.45
N TYR A 897 -5.21 -27.73 25.28
CA TYR A 897 -3.92 -27.02 25.15
C TYR A 897 -3.17 -26.96 26.47
N MET A 898 -1.85 -26.88 26.37
CA MET A 898 -0.98 -26.32 27.38
C MET A 898 -0.79 -24.84 27.04
N GLU A 899 -1.14 -23.96 27.97
CA GLU A 899 -0.95 -22.50 27.81
C GLU A 899 0.32 -22.08 28.53
N VAL A 900 1.21 -21.38 27.80
CA VAL A 900 2.48 -20.90 28.32
C VAL A 900 2.53 -19.37 28.13
N GLU A 901 2.57 -18.64 29.24
CA GLU A 901 2.76 -17.20 29.21
C GLU A 901 4.24 -16.88 29.13
N ILE A 902 4.66 -16.16 28.07
CA ILE A 902 6.05 -15.77 27.82
C ILE A 902 6.21 -14.26 27.67
N GLY A 903 7.37 -13.72 28.05
CA GLY A 903 7.81 -12.38 27.70
C GLY A 903 8.50 -12.34 26.34
N SER A 904 9.18 -11.21 26.05
CA SER A 904 10.02 -11.08 24.85
C SER A 904 11.19 -12.07 24.86
N GLY A 905 11.71 -12.41 23.67
CA GLY A 905 12.84 -13.35 23.52
C GLY A 905 12.56 -14.46 22.51
N SER A 906 13.48 -15.41 22.42
CA SER A 906 13.34 -16.58 21.54
C SER A 906 13.14 -17.84 22.37
N TYR A 907 12.18 -18.65 21.96
CA TYR A 907 11.74 -19.86 22.67
C TYR A 907 11.65 -21.03 21.69
N HIS A 908 11.99 -22.21 22.18
CA HIS A 908 11.84 -23.47 21.45
C HIS A 908 10.93 -24.41 22.25
N PHE A 909 9.89 -24.90 21.61
CA PHE A 909 8.93 -25.88 22.15
C PHE A 909 8.99 -27.14 21.28
N GLY A 910 9.56 -28.22 21.80
CA GLY A 910 9.71 -29.50 21.08
C GLY A 910 10.00 -30.64 22.01
N LYS A 911 10.13 -31.86 21.44
CA LYS A 911 10.61 -33.03 22.16
C LYS A 911 12.11 -33.09 22.12
#